data_0a41989dc300077972edf0cff178410a
#
_entry.id   0a41989dc300077972edf0cff178410a
#
_cell.length_a   1.000
_cell.length_b   1.000
_cell.length_c   1.000
_cell.angle_alpha   90.00
_cell.angle_beta   90.00
_cell.angle_gamma   90.00
#
_symmetry.space_group_name_H-M   'P 1'
#
loop_
_entity.id
_entity.type
_entity.pdbx_description
1 polymer ?
#
loop_
_entity_poly.entity_id
_entity_poly.type
_entity_poly.pdbx_seq_one_letter_code
_entity_poly.pdbx_strand_id
1 'polypeptide(L)'
;MSLSISPDEIVVAEQETTEYERLRDDEQSARPAARFATLSRATFVGGVVLTVVVFAVGAWQRRWIADDGLIVLRTVRNLLAGNGPVFNMDERVEANTSTAWTYLVWFFSWLTQARLEYVVLGVALTVSLLAMVFAMLGTARLWGGTSGQLLIPAGVLVYIALPPARDYATSGLESGLVICWVGLLWWLMIRWSQAAVVRVPSLLGLVFLAGLAPLIRPEATLIGVLALGMIFLAPMPRFRYGPIALRALIVFVAGIVPVAYQIWRMGYYGLPYPNTAVAKDAGGAKWGQGMKYLWDLVGPYYLWIPLLVLLIAGVVTAVARGVTVRPRWSVAAIRTWLRSPSAVVTMVLGSGLLLTVYAIRVGGDFMHGRMLLTQLFLLLLPVAVVPIRLPAGGLRAFTPRDWSTVVVLAALLGTAGWSLYAASTTAIKTGTKISSSGIVDERVYYVLNTGKDHPILAEDYLDYPRMRAMVNDIAANPNGGLLLNSPSYTFWYLDPPPQPIPEGGAGHTVYFLNLGMTSMNVPLSVRVIDPMGLAYPLAAHSDRLADGRIGHDKSLYPDWVVVDSGMVDIHPWMPWYMDEEWVTQARTAMSCPETQALMISTRDPLTFDRFKHNLRHALSFAKYRIDRVPKYEIQRCGLVDPFPEPPR
;
A
#
# COMPACT_ATOMS: atom_id res chain seq x y z
N MET A 1 -76.09 4.30 -55.39
CA MET A 1 -75.51 5.26 -54.44
C MET A 1 -73.99 5.12 -54.48
N SER A 2 -73.32 5.90 -55.34
CA SER A 2 -71.88 5.89 -55.44
C SER A 2 -71.30 6.90 -54.44
N LEU A 3 -70.64 6.42 -53.41
CA LEU A 3 -69.90 7.24 -52.47
C LEU A 3 -68.66 7.78 -53.20
N SER A 4 -68.64 9.07 -53.54
CA SER A 4 -67.47 9.77 -54.01
C SER A 4 -66.64 10.17 -52.78
N ILE A 5 -65.51 9.53 -52.56
CA ILE A 5 -64.52 9.94 -51.57
C ILE A 5 -63.83 11.21 -52.11
N SER A 6 -63.74 12.25 -51.29
CA SER A 6 -63.12 13.52 -51.68
C SER A 6 -61.59 13.36 -51.83
N PRO A 7 -60.95 14.06 -52.74
CA PRO A 7 -59.48 14.01 -52.88
C PRO A 7 -58.70 14.37 -51.63
N ASP A 8 -59.27 15.20 -50.76
CA ASP A 8 -58.68 15.61 -49.47
C ASP A 8 -58.66 14.48 -48.45
N GLU A 9 -59.69 13.60 -48.43
CA GLU A 9 -59.74 12.43 -47.55
C GLU A 9 -58.70 11.36 -47.95
N ILE A 10 -58.36 11.26 -49.24
CA ILE A 10 -57.33 10.34 -49.70
C ILE A 10 -55.94 10.85 -49.30
N VAL A 11 -55.67 12.15 -49.38
CA VAL A 11 -54.39 12.75 -48.99
C VAL A 11 -54.16 12.64 -47.46
N VAL A 12 -55.19 12.81 -46.64
CA VAL A 12 -55.10 12.65 -45.20
C VAL A 12 -54.83 11.18 -44.83
N ALA A 13 -55.53 10.22 -45.50
CA ALA A 13 -55.30 8.79 -45.24
C ALA A 13 -53.88 8.32 -45.70
N GLU A 14 -53.32 8.87 -46.78
CA GLU A 14 -51.95 8.59 -47.20
C GLU A 14 -50.91 9.20 -46.24
N GLN A 15 -51.17 10.39 -45.67
CA GLN A 15 -50.28 10.99 -44.66
C GLN A 15 -50.30 10.22 -43.35
N GLU A 16 -51.48 9.82 -42.85
CA GLU A 16 -51.61 9.00 -41.65
C GLU A 16 -50.94 7.62 -41.84
N THR A 17 -51.06 7.00 -43.01
CA THR A 17 -50.43 5.71 -43.31
C THR A 17 -48.90 5.83 -43.33
N THR A 18 -48.39 6.91 -43.91
CA THR A 18 -46.97 7.18 -44.02
C THR A 18 -46.36 7.52 -42.64
N GLU A 19 -47.08 8.23 -41.78
CA GLU A 19 -46.66 8.53 -40.40
C GLU A 19 -46.71 7.27 -39.52
N TYR A 20 -47.73 6.43 -39.66
CA TYR A 20 -47.84 5.14 -38.98
C TYR A 20 -46.71 4.16 -39.37
N GLU A 21 -46.37 4.10 -40.66
CA GLU A 21 -45.22 3.29 -41.15
C GLU A 21 -43.89 3.83 -40.63
N ARG A 22 -43.69 5.15 -40.58
CA ARG A 22 -42.51 5.76 -39.97
C ARG A 22 -42.40 5.44 -38.47
N LEU A 23 -43.48 5.59 -37.71
CA LEU A 23 -43.53 5.27 -36.28
C LEU A 23 -43.27 3.77 -36.03
N ARG A 24 -43.79 2.90 -36.91
CA ARG A 24 -43.58 1.46 -36.83
C ARG A 24 -42.12 1.06 -37.18
N ASP A 25 -41.49 1.71 -38.16
CA ASP A 25 -40.11 1.49 -38.52
C ASP A 25 -39.14 2.05 -37.44
N ASP A 26 -39.50 3.19 -36.83
CA ASP A 26 -38.77 3.75 -35.68
C ASP A 26 -38.90 2.84 -34.44
N GLU A 27 -40.07 2.28 -34.17
CA GLU A 27 -40.26 1.29 -33.10
C GLU A 27 -39.51 -0.03 -33.38
N GLN A 28 -39.52 -0.52 -34.61
CA GLN A 28 -38.78 -1.74 -35.00
C GLN A 28 -37.28 -1.54 -34.97
N SER A 29 -36.76 -0.36 -35.27
CA SER A 29 -35.34 -0.02 -35.18
C SER A 29 -34.90 0.29 -33.72
N ALA A 30 -35.80 0.81 -32.88
CA ALA A 30 -35.50 1.11 -31.46
C ALA A 30 -35.42 -0.15 -30.59
N ARG A 31 -36.19 -1.20 -30.86
CA ARG A 31 -36.20 -2.46 -30.09
C ARG A 31 -34.87 -3.22 -30.08
N PRO A 32 -34.14 -3.38 -31.22
CA PRO A 32 -32.80 -4.00 -31.21
C PRO A 32 -31.77 -3.17 -30.46
N ALA A 33 -31.81 -1.84 -30.59
CA ALA A 33 -30.90 -0.93 -29.90
C ALA A 33 -31.12 -0.97 -28.37
N ALA A 34 -32.37 -1.01 -27.90
CA ALA A 34 -32.69 -1.14 -26.48
C ALA A 34 -32.27 -2.50 -25.90
N ARG A 35 -32.46 -3.59 -26.63
CA ARG A 35 -32.00 -4.94 -26.25
C ARG A 35 -30.48 -4.99 -26.16
N PHE A 36 -29.78 -4.39 -27.10
CA PHE A 36 -28.30 -4.34 -27.07
C PHE A 36 -27.77 -3.51 -25.90
N ALA A 37 -28.40 -2.38 -25.58
CA ALA A 37 -28.03 -1.56 -24.43
C ALA A 37 -28.22 -2.33 -23.10
N THR A 38 -29.31 -3.10 -22.98
CA THR A 38 -29.56 -3.98 -21.83
C THR A 38 -28.51 -5.07 -21.72
N LEU A 39 -28.17 -5.75 -22.83
CA LEU A 39 -27.14 -6.79 -22.87
C LEU A 39 -25.77 -6.21 -22.48
N SER A 40 -25.40 -5.06 -23.03
CA SER A 40 -24.15 -4.37 -22.72
C SER A 40 -24.03 -4.02 -21.23
N ARG A 41 -25.10 -3.49 -20.65
CA ARG A 41 -25.15 -3.19 -19.21
C ARG A 41 -25.06 -4.46 -18.36
N ALA A 42 -25.80 -5.50 -18.72
CA ALA A 42 -25.78 -6.78 -18.02
C ALA A 42 -24.40 -7.44 -18.08
N THR A 43 -23.73 -7.41 -19.25
CA THR A 43 -22.37 -7.93 -19.43
C THR A 43 -21.37 -7.18 -18.57
N PHE A 44 -21.45 -5.85 -18.49
CA PHE A 44 -20.57 -5.05 -17.64
C PHE A 44 -20.80 -5.34 -16.15
N VAL A 45 -22.04 -5.33 -15.68
CA VAL A 45 -22.38 -5.62 -14.28
C VAL A 45 -21.99 -7.06 -13.92
N GLY A 46 -22.30 -8.03 -14.79
CA GLY A 46 -21.90 -9.43 -14.63
C GLY A 46 -20.37 -9.58 -14.57
N GLY A 47 -19.65 -8.85 -15.41
CA GLY A 47 -18.17 -8.80 -15.40
C GLY A 47 -17.61 -8.24 -14.10
N VAL A 48 -18.20 -7.17 -13.54
CA VAL A 48 -17.83 -6.61 -12.23
C VAL A 48 -18.07 -7.63 -11.12
N VAL A 49 -19.28 -8.20 -11.07
CA VAL A 49 -19.63 -9.20 -10.04
C VAL A 49 -18.72 -10.43 -10.12
N LEU A 50 -18.48 -10.95 -11.32
CA LEU A 50 -17.59 -12.10 -11.53
C LEU A 50 -16.18 -11.78 -11.05
N THR A 51 -15.62 -10.62 -11.42
CA THR A 51 -14.29 -10.19 -11.00
C THR A 51 -14.19 -10.12 -9.48
N VAL A 52 -15.17 -9.49 -8.82
CA VAL A 52 -15.21 -9.34 -7.36
C VAL A 52 -15.31 -10.71 -6.69
N VAL A 53 -16.20 -11.59 -7.16
CA VAL A 53 -16.38 -12.94 -6.57
C VAL A 53 -15.14 -13.80 -6.76
N VAL A 54 -14.56 -13.84 -7.97
CA VAL A 54 -13.34 -14.62 -8.25
C VAL A 54 -12.17 -14.11 -7.41
N PHE A 55 -12.03 -12.78 -7.28
CA PHE A 55 -10.98 -12.21 -6.44
C PHE A 55 -11.22 -12.50 -4.95
N ALA A 56 -12.45 -12.36 -4.47
CA ALA A 56 -12.82 -12.66 -3.09
C ALA A 56 -12.52 -14.13 -2.74
N VAL A 57 -12.94 -15.07 -3.60
CA VAL A 57 -12.68 -16.51 -3.40
C VAL A 57 -11.16 -16.79 -3.43
N GLY A 58 -10.44 -16.27 -4.43
CA GLY A 58 -9.00 -16.48 -4.55
C GLY A 58 -8.20 -15.88 -3.39
N ALA A 59 -8.57 -14.70 -2.89
CA ALA A 59 -7.96 -14.07 -1.72
C ALA A 59 -8.31 -14.85 -0.43
N TRP A 60 -9.56 -15.30 -0.29
CA TRP A 60 -9.99 -16.08 0.86
C TRP A 60 -9.30 -17.44 0.97
N GLN A 61 -9.09 -18.12 -0.15
CA GLN A 61 -8.34 -19.38 -0.20
C GLN A 61 -6.86 -19.23 0.19
N ARG A 62 -6.33 -18.01 0.09
CA ARG A 62 -4.94 -17.66 0.41
C ARG A 62 -4.83 -16.71 1.60
N ARG A 63 -5.88 -16.63 2.43
CA ARG A 63 -5.94 -15.69 3.56
C ARG A 63 -4.86 -15.99 4.60
N TRP A 64 -4.28 -14.93 5.10
CA TRP A 64 -3.25 -14.93 6.14
C TRP A 64 -3.04 -13.50 6.65
N ILE A 65 -2.31 -13.33 7.75
CA ILE A 65 -1.85 -12.00 8.20
C ILE A 65 -0.33 -12.04 8.28
N ALA A 66 0.33 -11.09 7.65
CA ALA A 66 1.79 -10.95 7.69
C ALA A 66 2.28 -10.55 9.09
N ASP A 67 3.52 -10.87 9.44
CA ASP A 67 4.15 -10.37 10.67
C ASP A 67 4.10 -8.82 10.72
N ASP A 68 4.43 -8.16 9.61
CA ASP A 68 4.30 -6.69 9.47
C ASP A 68 2.83 -6.21 9.67
N GLY A 69 1.83 -7.03 9.31
CA GLY A 69 0.42 -6.75 9.58
C GLY A 69 0.07 -6.79 11.07
N LEU A 70 0.68 -7.70 11.81
CA LEU A 70 0.55 -7.79 13.27
C LEU A 70 1.19 -6.59 13.99
N ILE A 71 2.22 -5.94 13.42
CA ILE A 71 2.78 -4.67 13.93
C ILE A 71 1.70 -3.57 13.95
N VAL A 72 0.88 -3.50 12.90
CA VAL A 72 -0.25 -2.55 12.85
C VAL A 72 -1.23 -2.84 13.98
N LEU A 73 -1.56 -4.12 14.20
CA LEU A 73 -2.51 -4.53 15.25
C LEU A 73 -2.00 -4.21 16.65
N ARG A 74 -0.70 -4.30 16.92
CA ARG A 74 -0.10 -3.86 18.20
C ARG A 74 -0.37 -2.38 18.46
N THR A 75 -0.19 -1.52 17.45
CA THR A 75 -0.52 -0.09 17.57
C THR A 75 -2.02 0.13 17.79
N VAL A 76 -2.88 -0.64 17.11
CA VAL A 76 -4.33 -0.57 17.30
C VAL A 76 -4.73 -1.01 18.72
N ARG A 77 -4.09 -2.05 19.30
CA ARG A 77 -4.28 -2.43 20.71
C ARG A 77 -3.96 -1.28 21.66
N ASN A 78 -2.85 -0.58 21.45
CA ASN A 78 -2.48 0.58 22.25
C ASN A 78 -3.48 1.74 22.11
N LEU A 79 -3.95 2.02 20.89
CA LEU A 79 -5.02 3.01 20.65
C LEU A 79 -6.31 2.68 21.40
N LEU A 80 -6.74 1.41 21.37
CA LEU A 80 -7.95 0.95 22.05
C LEU A 80 -7.79 0.95 23.57
N ALA A 81 -6.58 0.71 24.07
CA ALA A 81 -6.25 0.77 25.50
C ALA A 81 -6.06 2.20 26.03
N GLY A 82 -6.08 3.22 25.18
CA GLY A 82 -5.88 4.63 25.57
C GLY A 82 -4.43 5.07 25.70
N ASN A 83 -3.45 4.21 25.35
CA ASN A 83 -2.01 4.53 25.39
C ASN A 83 -1.58 5.45 24.25
N GLY A 84 -2.46 5.71 23.29
CA GLY A 84 -2.15 6.51 22.08
C GLY A 84 -1.66 5.67 20.89
N PRO A 85 -1.32 6.33 19.75
CA PRO A 85 -0.88 5.66 18.52
C PRO A 85 0.59 5.25 18.61
N VAL A 86 0.93 4.38 19.54
CA VAL A 86 2.29 3.94 19.86
C VAL A 86 2.41 2.41 19.73
N PHE A 87 3.61 1.93 19.49
CA PHE A 87 3.87 0.49 19.43
C PHE A 87 4.10 -0.11 20.83
N ASN A 88 4.97 0.48 21.64
CA ASN A 88 5.12 0.20 23.07
C ASN A 88 4.47 1.32 23.89
N MET A 89 3.85 1.00 25.02
CA MET A 89 3.06 1.96 25.79
C MET A 89 3.89 3.12 26.38
N ASP A 90 5.18 2.89 26.66
CA ASP A 90 6.06 3.84 27.32
C ASP A 90 6.95 4.63 26.33
N GLU A 91 6.75 4.45 25.03
CA GLU A 91 7.57 5.06 23.98
C GLU A 91 6.69 5.61 22.86
N ARG A 92 6.84 6.91 22.52
CA ARG A 92 6.17 7.51 21.37
C ARG A 92 6.93 7.18 20.08
N VAL A 93 6.69 6.00 19.53
CA VAL A 93 7.31 5.52 18.30
C VAL A 93 6.23 5.14 17.28
N GLU A 94 6.28 5.76 16.09
CA GLU A 94 5.41 5.42 14.97
C GLU A 94 6.03 4.29 14.16
N ALA A 95 5.62 3.05 14.42
CA ALA A 95 6.12 1.87 13.71
C ALA A 95 5.44 1.63 12.35
N ASN A 96 4.27 2.24 12.11
CA ASN A 96 3.47 2.00 10.92
C ASN A 96 3.75 3.02 9.82
N THR A 97 3.87 2.57 8.56
CA THR A 97 4.11 3.44 7.40
C THR A 97 2.86 4.10 6.84
N SER A 98 1.69 3.49 7.04
CA SER A 98 0.39 4.01 6.59
C SER A 98 -0.46 4.48 7.76
N THR A 99 -0.48 5.79 7.98
CA THR A 99 -1.34 6.41 8.99
C THR A 99 -2.82 6.12 8.74
N ALA A 100 -3.27 6.29 7.50
CA ALA A 100 -4.67 6.08 7.13
C ALA A 100 -5.11 4.63 7.38
N TRP A 101 -4.23 3.66 7.12
CA TRP A 101 -4.50 2.25 7.38
C TRP A 101 -4.68 1.97 8.88
N THR A 102 -3.75 2.44 9.70
CA THR A 102 -3.81 2.26 11.16
C THR A 102 -5.11 2.80 11.75
N TYR A 103 -5.50 4.03 11.38
CA TYR A 103 -6.73 4.62 11.89
C TYR A 103 -8.00 4.02 11.29
N LEU A 104 -7.95 3.51 10.06
CA LEU A 104 -9.07 2.79 9.46
C LEU A 104 -9.33 1.47 10.21
N VAL A 105 -8.28 0.69 10.47
CA VAL A 105 -8.39 -0.56 11.25
C VAL A 105 -8.84 -0.25 12.69
N TRP A 106 -8.26 0.76 13.33
CA TRP A 106 -8.68 1.21 14.65
C TRP A 106 -10.17 1.56 14.70
N PHE A 107 -10.65 2.36 13.73
CA PHE A 107 -12.05 2.78 13.67
C PHE A 107 -13.01 1.59 13.60
N PHE A 108 -12.76 0.64 12.71
CA PHE A 108 -13.62 -0.55 12.61
C PHE A 108 -13.45 -1.48 13.81
N SER A 109 -12.28 -1.57 14.42
CA SER A 109 -12.07 -2.34 15.65
C SER A 109 -12.82 -1.71 16.82
N TRP A 110 -12.78 -0.39 16.97
CA TRP A 110 -13.54 0.35 17.95
C TRP A 110 -15.06 0.22 17.74
N LEU A 111 -15.51 0.28 16.50
CA LEU A 111 -16.93 0.19 16.16
C LEU A 111 -17.50 -1.21 16.39
N THR A 112 -16.78 -2.25 15.99
CA THR A 112 -17.28 -3.62 16.01
C THR A 112 -16.99 -4.36 17.30
N GLN A 113 -15.97 -3.94 18.04
CA GLN A 113 -15.40 -4.64 19.22
C GLN A 113 -15.05 -6.11 18.92
N ALA A 114 -14.91 -6.45 17.65
CA ALA A 114 -14.52 -7.77 17.21
C ALA A 114 -13.01 -7.97 17.35
N ARG A 115 -12.59 -9.22 17.29
CA ARG A 115 -11.17 -9.58 17.32
C ARG A 115 -10.40 -8.89 16.18
N LEU A 116 -9.26 -8.28 16.53
CA LEU A 116 -8.50 -7.39 15.63
C LEU A 116 -8.08 -8.06 14.33
N GLU A 117 -7.68 -9.33 14.40
CA GLU A 117 -7.24 -10.10 13.25
C GLU A 117 -8.39 -10.29 12.23
N TYR A 118 -9.61 -10.54 12.70
CA TYR A 118 -10.76 -10.64 11.81
C TYR A 118 -11.16 -9.27 11.24
N VAL A 119 -11.03 -8.21 12.02
CA VAL A 119 -11.33 -6.85 11.55
C VAL A 119 -10.36 -6.45 10.44
N VAL A 120 -9.05 -6.59 10.66
CA VAL A 120 -8.05 -6.20 9.65
C VAL A 120 -8.18 -7.03 8.38
N LEU A 121 -8.44 -8.34 8.49
CA LEU A 121 -8.67 -9.22 7.36
C LEU A 121 -9.90 -8.79 6.56
N GLY A 122 -11.02 -8.53 7.24
CA GLY A 122 -12.27 -8.09 6.62
C GLY A 122 -12.14 -6.73 5.94
N VAL A 123 -11.48 -5.76 6.58
CA VAL A 123 -11.24 -4.43 6.01
C VAL A 123 -10.31 -4.52 4.80
N ALA A 124 -9.19 -5.27 4.90
CA ALA A 124 -8.24 -5.45 3.81
C ALA A 124 -8.90 -6.08 2.57
N LEU A 125 -9.66 -7.15 2.77
CA LEU A 125 -10.41 -7.79 1.68
C LEU A 125 -11.42 -6.82 1.06
N THR A 126 -12.21 -6.12 1.88
CA THR A 126 -13.24 -5.19 1.39
C THR A 126 -12.66 -4.08 0.52
N VAL A 127 -11.58 -3.40 0.98
CA VAL A 127 -10.96 -2.33 0.19
C VAL A 127 -10.29 -2.88 -1.07
N SER A 128 -9.74 -4.10 -1.03
CA SER A 128 -9.18 -4.77 -2.22
C SER A 128 -10.25 -5.05 -3.28
N LEU A 129 -11.44 -5.50 -2.87
CA LEU A 129 -12.58 -5.73 -3.77
C LEU A 129 -13.12 -4.41 -4.35
N LEU A 130 -13.25 -3.37 -3.52
CA LEU A 130 -13.67 -2.03 -3.97
C LEU A 130 -12.69 -1.43 -4.99
N ALA A 131 -11.39 -1.72 -4.87
CA ALA A 131 -10.40 -1.30 -5.86
C ALA A 131 -10.74 -1.81 -7.27
N MET A 132 -11.15 -3.08 -7.40
CA MET A 132 -11.54 -3.66 -8.68
C MET A 132 -12.79 -2.96 -9.23
N VAL A 133 -13.77 -2.69 -8.39
CA VAL A 133 -15.00 -1.97 -8.80
C VAL A 133 -14.66 -0.58 -9.33
N PHE A 134 -13.86 0.20 -8.59
CA PHE A 134 -13.47 1.56 -9.01
C PHE A 134 -12.63 1.57 -10.28
N ALA A 135 -11.70 0.63 -10.43
CA ALA A 135 -10.91 0.46 -11.65
C ALA A 135 -11.82 0.24 -12.87
N MET A 136 -12.77 -0.69 -12.77
CA MET A 136 -13.69 -1.01 -13.86
C MET A 136 -14.66 0.14 -14.15
N LEU A 137 -15.20 0.82 -13.13
CA LEU A 137 -16.09 1.98 -13.31
C LEU A 137 -15.36 3.15 -14.00
N GLY A 138 -14.13 3.44 -13.58
CA GLY A 138 -13.31 4.49 -14.18
C GLY A 138 -13.01 4.20 -15.64
N THR A 139 -12.62 2.97 -15.96
CA THR A 139 -12.27 2.56 -17.32
C THR A 139 -13.49 2.42 -18.21
N ALA A 140 -14.61 1.90 -17.69
CA ALA A 140 -15.88 1.90 -18.43
C ALA A 140 -16.26 3.33 -18.86
N ARG A 141 -16.12 4.29 -17.93
CA ARG A 141 -16.38 5.70 -18.25
C ARG A 141 -15.37 6.28 -19.24
N LEU A 142 -14.08 5.94 -19.12
CA LEU A 142 -13.06 6.33 -20.10
C LEU A 142 -13.47 5.96 -21.52
N TRP A 143 -13.99 4.74 -21.69
CA TRP A 143 -14.41 4.21 -22.99
C TRP A 143 -15.82 4.60 -23.42
N GLY A 144 -16.49 5.53 -22.74
CA GLY A 144 -17.80 6.06 -23.13
C GLY A 144 -18.98 5.27 -22.57
N GLY A 145 -18.78 4.44 -21.57
CA GLY A 145 -19.82 3.67 -20.91
C GLY A 145 -20.31 2.44 -21.70
N THR A 146 -21.48 1.95 -21.35
CA THR A 146 -22.07 0.72 -21.93
C THR A 146 -22.86 0.96 -23.21
N SER A 147 -22.94 2.19 -23.71
CA SER A 147 -23.74 2.50 -24.91
C SER A 147 -23.07 1.98 -26.19
N GLY A 148 -23.72 1.02 -26.86
CA GLY A 148 -23.29 0.52 -28.17
C GLY A 148 -22.03 -0.35 -28.17
N GLN A 149 -21.59 -0.90 -27.01
CA GLN A 149 -20.41 -1.74 -26.88
C GLN A 149 -20.49 -2.66 -25.68
N LEU A 150 -19.85 -3.82 -25.76
CA LEU A 150 -19.64 -4.70 -24.61
C LEU A 150 -18.34 -4.29 -23.90
N LEU A 151 -18.37 -4.26 -22.57
CA LEU A 151 -17.20 -3.97 -21.73
C LEU A 151 -16.80 -5.25 -21.01
N ILE A 152 -15.67 -5.82 -21.38
CA ILE A 152 -15.17 -7.09 -20.87
C ILE A 152 -14.00 -6.86 -19.91
N PRO A 153 -14.00 -7.48 -18.71
CA PRO A 153 -12.84 -7.45 -17.81
C PRO A 153 -11.58 -7.95 -18.52
N ALA A 154 -10.47 -7.23 -18.38
CA ALA A 154 -9.20 -7.58 -18.99
C ALA A 154 -8.03 -7.29 -18.04
N GLY A 155 -7.62 -6.04 -17.86
CA GLY A 155 -6.54 -5.67 -16.95
C GLY A 155 -6.80 -6.11 -15.51
N VAL A 156 -8.05 -6.06 -15.05
CA VAL A 156 -8.40 -6.57 -13.71
C VAL A 156 -8.21 -8.08 -13.60
N LEU A 157 -8.44 -8.85 -14.68
CA LEU A 157 -8.16 -10.30 -14.68
C LEU A 157 -6.68 -10.58 -14.53
N VAL A 158 -5.82 -9.81 -15.21
CA VAL A 158 -4.36 -9.92 -15.04
C VAL A 158 -3.97 -9.67 -13.59
N TYR A 159 -4.52 -8.64 -12.96
CA TYR A 159 -4.19 -8.31 -11.58
C TYR A 159 -4.62 -9.42 -10.60
N ILE A 160 -5.89 -9.84 -10.64
CA ILE A 160 -6.44 -10.82 -9.69
C ILE A 160 -5.94 -12.25 -9.91
N ALA A 161 -5.39 -12.56 -11.09
CA ALA A 161 -4.80 -13.87 -11.39
C ALA A 161 -3.46 -14.09 -10.67
N LEU A 162 -2.73 -13.01 -10.35
CA LEU A 162 -1.42 -13.11 -9.70
C LEU A 162 -1.55 -13.60 -8.25
N PRO A 163 -0.80 -14.63 -7.84
CA PRO A 163 -0.75 -15.08 -6.45
C PRO A 163 -0.45 -13.95 -5.45
N PRO A 164 0.59 -13.09 -5.63
CA PRO A 164 0.85 -12.01 -4.69
C PRO A 164 -0.31 -11.00 -4.56
N ALA A 165 -1.07 -10.71 -5.63
CA ALA A 165 -2.23 -9.84 -5.51
C ALA A 165 -3.32 -10.43 -4.59
N ARG A 166 -3.51 -11.74 -4.62
CA ARG A 166 -4.45 -12.46 -3.75
C ARG A 166 -3.93 -12.61 -2.32
N ASP A 167 -2.62 -12.82 -2.14
CA ASP A 167 -1.99 -12.92 -0.83
C ASP A 167 -2.09 -11.59 -0.06
N TYR A 168 -1.72 -10.50 -0.72
CA TYR A 168 -1.75 -9.17 -0.06
C TYR A 168 -3.13 -8.56 0.05
N ALA A 169 -4.17 -9.17 -0.51
CA ALA A 169 -5.56 -8.75 -0.31
C ALA A 169 -6.08 -8.98 1.13
N THR A 170 -5.43 -9.86 1.91
CA THR A 170 -5.84 -10.21 3.27
C THR A 170 -4.72 -10.09 4.31
N SER A 171 -3.51 -9.75 3.89
CA SER A 171 -2.26 -9.82 4.69
C SER A 171 -2.20 -8.92 5.93
N GLY A 172 -3.22 -8.12 6.22
CA GLY A 172 -3.19 -7.12 7.29
C GLY A 172 -2.42 -5.84 6.95
N LEU A 173 -1.78 -5.81 5.76
CA LEU A 173 -1.05 -4.65 5.25
C LEU A 173 -1.98 -3.70 4.48
N GLU A 174 -1.50 -2.49 4.28
CA GLU A 174 -2.23 -1.40 3.60
C GLU A 174 -2.37 -1.55 2.08
N SER A 175 -1.87 -2.64 1.48
CA SER A 175 -1.85 -2.85 0.01
C SER A 175 -3.23 -2.70 -0.63
N GLY A 176 -4.27 -3.26 0.00
CA GLY A 176 -5.67 -3.12 -0.44
C GLY A 176 -6.16 -1.66 -0.39
N LEU A 177 -5.82 -0.91 0.67
CA LEU A 177 -6.19 0.51 0.80
C LEU A 177 -5.54 1.36 -0.30
N VAL A 178 -4.26 1.11 -0.60
CA VAL A 178 -3.53 1.86 -1.63
C VAL A 178 -4.19 1.70 -2.99
N ILE A 179 -4.46 0.47 -3.43
CA ILE A 179 -5.10 0.25 -4.73
C ILE A 179 -6.56 0.73 -4.76
N CYS A 180 -7.27 0.67 -3.62
CA CYS A 180 -8.61 1.24 -3.51
C CYS A 180 -8.61 2.76 -3.69
N TRP A 181 -7.70 3.46 -3.01
CA TRP A 181 -7.51 4.88 -3.15
C TRP A 181 -7.12 5.27 -4.58
N VAL A 182 -6.20 4.53 -5.21
CA VAL A 182 -5.81 4.71 -6.61
C VAL A 182 -7.00 4.50 -7.56
N GLY A 183 -7.76 3.43 -7.37
CA GLY A 183 -8.94 3.13 -8.19
C GLY A 183 -10.04 4.20 -8.07
N LEU A 184 -10.31 4.67 -6.84
CA LEU A 184 -11.26 5.74 -6.58
C LEU A 184 -10.79 7.06 -7.20
N LEU A 185 -9.50 7.41 -7.03
CA LEU A 185 -8.90 8.60 -7.64
C LEU A 185 -9.00 8.54 -9.17
N TRP A 186 -8.67 7.39 -9.78
CA TRP A 186 -8.83 7.13 -11.21
C TRP A 186 -10.25 7.41 -11.69
N TRP A 187 -11.24 6.79 -11.04
CA TRP A 187 -12.65 6.96 -11.40
C TRP A 187 -13.10 8.42 -11.30
N LEU A 188 -12.73 9.11 -10.22
CA LEU A 188 -13.10 10.51 -10.01
C LEU A 188 -12.36 11.46 -10.98
N MET A 189 -11.08 11.21 -11.28
CA MET A 189 -10.31 11.99 -12.26
C MET A 189 -10.89 11.85 -13.67
N ILE A 190 -11.28 10.64 -14.10
CA ILE A 190 -11.97 10.44 -15.39
C ILE A 190 -13.32 11.17 -15.39
N ARG A 191 -14.10 11.08 -14.30
CA ARG A 191 -15.36 11.85 -14.19
C ARG A 191 -15.13 13.36 -14.29
N TRP A 192 -14.13 13.87 -13.61
CA TRP A 192 -13.77 15.28 -13.67
C TRP A 192 -13.33 15.72 -15.07
N SER A 193 -12.50 14.94 -15.74
CA SER A 193 -12.00 15.26 -17.07
C SER A 193 -13.11 15.33 -18.15
N GLN A 194 -14.16 14.53 -18.00
CA GLN A 194 -15.28 14.42 -18.94
C GLN A 194 -16.51 15.27 -18.56
N ALA A 195 -16.48 15.93 -17.39
CA ALA A 195 -17.64 16.71 -16.93
C ALA A 195 -17.85 17.95 -17.81
N ALA A 196 -19.04 18.12 -18.37
CA ALA A 196 -19.41 19.34 -19.09
C ALA A 196 -19.35 20.57 -18.15
N VAL A 197 -19.89 20.42 -16.94
CA VAL A 197 -19.86 21.42 -15.87
C VAL A 197 -19.22 20.82 -14.62
N VAL A 198 -18.15 21.42 -14.15
CA VAL A 198 -17.48 21.02 -12.89
C VAL A 198 -18.15 21.73 -11.73
N ARG A 199 -18.78 20.97 -10.82
CA ARG A 199 -19.34 21.49 -9.57
C ARG A 199 -18.24 21.63 -8.53
N VAL A 200 -18.14 22.78 -7.87
CA VAL A 200 -17.09 23.09 -6.88
C VAL A 200 -17.04 22.05 -5.74
N PRO A 201 -18.16 21.62 -5.11
CA PRO A 201 -18.09 20.58 -4.06
C PRO A 201 -17.49 19.26 -4.55
N SER A 202 -17.83 18.81 -5.77
CA SER A 202 -17.24 17.59 -6.35
C SER A 202 -15.76 17.74 -6.64
N LEU A 203 -15.33 18.94 -7.06
CA LEU A 203 -13.91 19.25 -7.25
C LEU A 203 -13.16 19.22 -5.91
N LEU A 204 -13.73 19.81 -4.86
CA LEU A 204 -13.11 19.84 -3.53
C LEU A 204 -13.02 18.44 -2.91
N GLY A 205 -14.04 17.58 -3.12
CA GLY A 205 -13.97 16.17 -2.71
C GLY A 205 -12.86 15.39 -3.41
N LEU A 206 -12.67 15.62 -4.72
CA LEU A 206 -11.55 15.02 -5.47
C LEU A 206 -10.20 15.56 -4.99
N VAL A 207 -10.09 16.86 -4.74
CA VAL A 207 -8.89 17.53 -4.19
C VAL A 207 -8.54 16.99 -2.80
N PHE A 208 -9.54 16.84 -1.93
CA PHE A 208 -9.37 16.26 -0.60
C PHE A 208 -8.83 14.82 -0.69
N LEU A 209 -9.45 13.99 -1.53
CA LEU A 209 -9.00 12.61 -1.75
C LEU A 209 -7.55 12.54 -2.24
N ALA A 210 -7.19 13.38 -3.23
CA ALA A 210 -5.81 13.44 -3.73
C ALA A 210 -4.83 13.94 -2.67
N GLY A 211 -5.25 14.87 -1.82
CA GLY A 211 -4.47 15.42 -0.71
C GLY A 211 -4.14 14.39 0.38
N LEU A 212 -4.96 13.34 0.56
CA LEU A 212 -4.69 12.29 1.54
C LEU A 212 -3.52 11.37 1.18
N ALA A 213 -2.97 11.46 -0.02
CA ALA A 213 -1.91 10.59 -0.53
C ALA A 213 -0.76 10.31 0.46
N PRO A 214 -0.15 11.31 1.15
CA PRO A 214 0.94 11.06 2.09
C PRO A 214 0.55 10.20 3.29
N LEU A 215 -0.72 10.24 3.68
CA LEU A 215 -1.26 9.45 4.79
C LEU A 215 -1.64 8.03 4.37
N ILE A 216 -1.93 7.81 3.09
CA ILE A 216 -2.14 6.47 2.50
C ILE A 216 -0.81 5.73 2.46
N ARG A 217 0.20 6.29 1.77
CA ARG A 217 1.61 5.85 1.81
C ARG A 217 2.52 6.98 1.34
N PRO A 218 3.75 7.06 1.85
CA PRO A 218 4.70 8.10 1.43
C PRO A 218 4.90 8.18 -0.10
N GLU A 219 5.06 7.04 -0.78
CA GLU A 219 5.24 6.98 -2.23
C GLU A 219 3.98 7.35 -3.04
N ALA A 220 2.79 7.20 -2.46
CA ALA A 220 1.54 7.63 -3.09
C ALA A 220 1.46 9.16 -3.25
N THR A 221 2.29 9.91 -2.50
CA THR A 221 2.43 11.36 -2.63
C THR A 221 2.72 11.79 -4.06
N LEU A 222 3.52 11.03 -4.83
CA LEU A 222 3.77 11.31 -6.24
C LEU A 222 2.46 11.37 -7.05
N ILE A 223 1.57 10.39 -6.86
CA ILE A 223 0.30 10.32 -7.58
C ILE A 223 -0.60 11.49 -7.17
N GLY A 224 -0.67 11.76 -5.85
CA GLY A 224 -1.46 12.87 -5.31
C GLY A 224 -1.01 14.22 -5.83
N VAL A 225 0.29 14.48 -5.82
CA VAL A 225 0.88 15.75 -6.33
C VAL A 225 0.63 15.93 -7.82
N LEU A 226 0.78 14.88 -8.63
CA LEU A 226 0.48 14.94 -10.06
C LEU A 226 -1.01 15.22 -10.33
N ALA A 227 -1.91 14.55 -9.61
CA ALA A 227 -3.35 14.80 -9.72
C ALA A 227 -3.72 16.23 -9.30
N LEU A 228 -3.21 16.70 -8.16
CA LEU A 228 -3.43 18.06 -7.67
C LEU A 228 -2.84 19.11 -8.61
N GLY A 229 -1.65 18.88 -9.15
CA GLY A 229 -1.01 19.74 -10.15
C GLY A 229 -1.85 19.87 -11.42
N MET A 230 -2.38 18.74 -11.93
CA MET A 230 -3.29 18.75 -13.08
C MET A 230 -4.55 19.58 -12.79
N ILE A 231 -5.19 19.35 -11.64
CA ILE A 231 -6.41 20.09 -11.22
C ILE A 231 -6.11 21.58 -11.07
N PHE A 232 -5.02 21.93 -10.41
CA PHE A 232 -4.63 23.32 -10.12
C PHE A 232 -4.30 24.13 -11.39
N LEU A 233 -3.66 23.48 -12.38
CA LEU A 233 -3.25 24.12 -13.62
C LEU A 233 -4.35 24.13 -14.69
N ALA A 234 -5.31 23.20 -14.63
CA ALA A 234 -6.42 23.11 -15.57
C ALA A 234 -7.33 24.36 -15.54
N PRO A 235 -8.20 24.56 -16.55
CA PRO A 235 -9.21 25.60 -16.52
C PRO A 235 -10.14 25.45 -15.29
N MET A 236 -10.30 26.54 -14.53
CA MET A 236 -11.12 26.55 -13.32
C MET A 236 -12.60 26.75 -13.64
N PRO A 237 -13.52 26.10 -12.91
CA PRO A 237 -14.93 26.42 -12.96
C PRO A 237 -15.21 27.83 -12.41
N ARG A 238 -16.39 28.37 -12.75
CA ARG A 238 -16.83 29.63 -12.18
C ARG A 238 -17.01 29.49 -10.66
N PHE A 239 -16.39 30.41 -9.93
CA PHE A 239 -16.48 30.49 -8.47
C PHE A 239 -16.83 31.93 -8.04
N ARG A 240 -17.69 32.06 -7.04
CA ARG A 240 -18.20 33.38 -6.59
C ARG A 240 -17.10 34.37 -6.28
N TYR A 241 -16.01 33.91 -5.65
CA TYR A 241 -14.90 34.76 -5.19
C TYR A 241 -13.71 34.77 -6.18
N GLY A 242 -13.92 34.32 -7.40
CA GLY A 242 -12.92 34.31 -8.48
C GLY A 242 -11.97 33.11 -8.49
N PRO A 243 -11.16 32.98 -9.55
CA PRO A 243 -10.33 31.80 -9.76
C PRO A 243 -9.14 31.70 -8.78
N ILE A 244 -8.63 32.82 -8.28
CA ILE A 244 -7.52 32.84 -7.31
C ILE A 244 -7.99 32.28 -5.97
N ALA A 245 -9.17 32.73 -5.49
CA ALA A 245 -9.76 32.23 -4.26
C ALA A 245 -10.06 30.71 -4.34
N LEU A 246 -10.51 30.21 -5.51
CA LEU A 246 -10.70 28.78 -5.71
C LEU A 246 -9.38 28.01 -5.65
N ARG A 247 -8.30 28.54 -6.23
CA ARG A 247 -6.97 27.90 -6.12
C ARG A 247 -6.46 27.86 -4.68
N ALA A 248 -6.63 28.96 -3.94
CA ALA A 248 -6.29 29.00 -2.51
C ALA A 248 -7.09 27.93 -1.72
N LEU A 249 -8.39 27.82 -2.01
CA LEU A 249 -9.25 26.80 -1.39
C LEU A 249 -8.83 25.37 -1.76
N ILE A 250 -8.39 25.13 -3.00
CA ILE A 250 -7.84 23.85 -3.44
C ILE A 250 -6.59 23.49 -2.62
N VAL A 251 -5.64 24.42 -2.47
CA VAL A 251 -4.43 24.19 -1.68
C VAL A 251 -4.78 23.92 -0.21
N PHE A 252 -5.70 24.70 0.34
CA PHE A 252 -6.15 24.52 1.73
C PHE A 252 -6.80 23.15 1.94
N VAL A 253 -7.77 22.77 1.11
CA VAL A 253 -8.49 21.48 1.22
C VAL A 253 -7.57 20.29 1.00
N ALA A 254 -6.62 20.38 0.05
CA ALA A 254 -5.64 19.33 -0.18
C ALA A 254 -4.67 19.16 1.01
N GLY A 255 -4.28 20.28 1.62
CA GLY A 255 -3.20 20.31 2.63
C GLY A 255 -3.66 20.17 4.06
N ILE A 256 -4.90 20.54 4.40
CA ILE A 256 -5.30 20.71 5.80
C ILE A 256 -5.06 19.46 6.66
N VAL A 257 -5.43 18.27 6.18
CA VAL A 257 -5.25 17.03 6.96
C VAL A 257 -3.79 16.57 6.95
N PRO A 258 -3.11 16.41 5.80
CA PRO A 258 -1.74 15.91 5.80
C PRO A 258 -0.76 16.88 6.47
N VAL A 259 -0.94 18.19 6.31
CA VAL A 259 -0.08 19.19 6.96
C VAL A 259 -0.31 19.23 8.48
N ALA A 260 -1.56 19.23 8.93
CA ALA A 260 -1.89 19.17 10.35
C ALA A 260 -1.32 17.91 11.01
N TYR A 261 -1.48 16.75 10.34
CA TYR A 261 -0.90 15.51 10.84
C TYR A 261 0.64 15.55 10.83
N GLN A 262 1.26 16.12 9.80
CA GLN A 262 2.71 16.24 9.72
C GLN A 262 3.27 17.10 10.87
N ILE A 263 2.64 18.23 11.19
CA ILE A 263 3.03 19.08 12.33
C ILE A 263 2.86 18.31 13.64
N TRP A 264 1.72 17.62 13.81
CA TRP A 264 1.47 16.81 14.98
C TRP A 264 2.48 15.66 15.12
N ARG A 265 2.77 14.91 14.02
CA ARG A 265 3.77 13.83 13.98
C ARG A 265 5.13 14.32 14.47
N MET A 266 5.61 15.45 13.94
CA MET A 266 6.91 16.00 14.31
C MET A 266 6.97 16.39 15.79
N GLY A 267 5.90 16.95 16.33
CA GLY A 267 5.83 17.30 17.75
C GLY A 267 5.65 16.10 18.67
N TYR A 268 4.85 15.13 18.26
CA TYR A 268 4.51 13.97 19.07
C TYR A 268 5.63 12.91 19.10
N TYR A 269 6.14 12.52 17.91
CA TYR A 269 7.17 11.47 17.78
C TYR A 269 8.60 12.03 17.67
N GLY A 270 8.78 13.32 17.45
CA GLY A 270 10.09 13.91 17.20
C GLY A 270 10.67 13.62 15.82
N LEU A 271 9.91 13.04 14.89
CA LEU A 271 10.36 12.65 13.56
C LEU A 271 9.43 13.17 12.45
N PRO A 272 9.94 13.52 11.24
CA PRO A 272 9.12 13.96 10.12
C PRO A 272 8.46 12.81 9.36
N TYR A 273 8.86 11.58 9.59
CA TYR A 273 8.33 10.37 8.98
C TYR A 273 8.37 9.22 10.00
N PRO A 274 7.66 8.10 9.77
CA PRO A 274 7.65 6.98 10.70
C PRO A 274 9.05 6.44 11.01
N ASN A 275 9.25 5.91 12.20
CA ASN A 275 10.53 5.33 12.63
C ASN A 275 11.01 4.22 11.68
N THR A 276 10.08 3.44 11.12
CA THR A 276 10.35 2.44 10.06
C THR A 276 11.00 3.04 8.81
N ALA A 277 10.76 4.31 8.49
CA ALA A 277 11.43 4.97 7.36
C ALA A 277 12.87 5.36 7.71
N VAL A 278 13.18 5.66 8.98
CA VAL A 278 14.56 5.81 9.46
C VAL A 278 15.27 4.46 9.45
N ALA A 279 14.60 3.41 9.93
CA ALA A 279 15.13 2.05 9.98
C ALA A 279 15.46 1.51 8.57
N LYS A 280 14.55 1.65 7.63
CA LYS A 280 14.70 1.16 6.24
C LYS A 280 15.47 2.11 5.33
N ASP A 281 16.06 3.15 5.84
CA ASP A 281 16.78 4.23 5.14
C ASP A 281 16.94 4.01 3.63
N ALA A 282 16.09 4.66 2.81
CA ALA A 282 16.08 4.52 1.35
C ALA A 282 17.27 5.23 0.67
N GLY A 283 18.31 5.56 1.43
CA GLY A 283 19.54 6.15 0.93
C GLY A 283 20.31 5.20 0.01
N GLY A 284 20.89 5.77 -1.05
CA GLY A 284 21.65 5.02 -2.03
C GLY A 284 20.81 4.38 -3.14
N ALA A 285 21.47 3.79 -4.12
CA ALA A 285 20.87 3.14 -5.28
C ALA A 285 21.31 1.67 -5.34
N LYS A 286 20.34 0.76 -5.29
CA LYS A 286 20.52 -0.70 -5.34
C LYS A 286 19.94 -1.28 -6.64
N TRP A 287 20.32 -0.71 -7.80
CA TRP A 287 19.74 -1.05 -9.11
C TRP A 287 19.77 -2.55 -9.43
N GLY A 288 20.89 -3.23 -9.16
CA GLY A 288 21.03 -4.67 -9.42
C GLY A 288 20.04 -5.52 -8.63
N GLN A 289 19.86 -5.22 -7.35
CA GLN A 289 18.88 -5.90 -6.50
C GLN A 289 17.44 -5.57 -6.94
N GLY A 290 17.19 -4.31 -7.30
CA GLY A 290 15.87 -3.89 -7.81
C GLY A 290 15.49 -4.55 -9.13
N MET A 291 16.46 -4.78 -10.03
CA MET A 291 16.21 -5.55 -11.27
C MET A 291 15.92 -7.02 -10.97
N LYS A 292 16.61 -7.63 -9.98
CA LYS A 292 16.27 -8.98 -9.51
C LYS A 292 14.84 -9.04 -8.97
N TYR A 293 14.43 -8.01 -8.19
CA TYR A 293 13.10 -7.91 -7.63
C TYR A 293 12.01 -7.72 -8.70
N LEU A 294 12.27 -6.91 -9.73
CA LEU A 294 11.36 -6.77 -10.87
C LEU A 294 11.20 -8.10 -11.60
N TRP A 295 12.33 -8.79 -11.86
CA TRP A 295 12.31 -10.08 -12.55
C TRP A 295 11.66 -11.19 -11.73
N ASP A 296 11.79 -11.14 -10.40
CA ASP A 296 11.13 -12.04 -9.46
C ASP A 296 9.59 -12.03 -9.61
N LEU A 297 8.99 -10.89 -9.94
CA LEU A 297 7.56 -10.79 -10.26
C LEU A 297 7.26 -11.08 -11.74
N VAL A 298 8.06 -10.54 -12.66
CA VAL A 298 7.73 -10.56 -14.10
C VAL A 298 8.04 -11.92 -14.74
N GLY A 299 9.19 -12.50 -14.39
CA GLY A 299 9.73 -13.70 -15.02
C GLY A 299 8.88 -14.95 -14.80
N PRO A 300 8.66 -15.38 -13.54
CA PRO A 300 7.98 -16.64 -13.25
C PRO A 300 6.55 -16.73 -13.76
N TYR A 301 5.85 -15.61 -13.85
CA TYR A 301 4.48 -15.54 -14.36
C TYR A 301 4.42 -15.22 -15.86
N TYR A 302 5.55 -14.97 -16.54
CA TYR A 302 5.54 -14.42 -17.91
C TYR A 302 4.66 -13.16 -18.03
N LEU A 303 4.67 -12.31 -16.99
CA LEU A 303 3.74 -11.18 -16.85
C LEU A 303 3.88 -10.16 -17.99
N TRP A 304 5.05 -10.09 -18.64
CA TRP A 304 5.28 -9.24 -19.82
C TRP A 304 4.35 -9.58 -20.99
N ILE A 305 3.87 -10.85 -21.11
CA ILE A 305 2.98 -11.28 -22.19
C ILE A 305 1.62 -10.56 -22.11
N PRO A 306 0.82 -10.70 -21.02
CA PRO A 306 -0.47 -10.01 -20.95
C PRO A 306 -0.32 -8.49 -20.92
N LEU A 307 0.77 -7.93 -20.38
CA LEU A 307 1.02 -6.49 -20.43
C LEU A 307 1.20 -6.00 -21.86
N LEU A 308 1.98 -6.69 -22.69
CA LEU A 308 2.15 -6.36 -24.10
C LEU A 308 0.85 -6.53 -24.90
N VAL A 309 0.15 -7.65 -24.68
CA VAL A 309 -1.13 -7.95 -25.34
C VAL A 309 -2.18 -6.88 -25.02
N LEU A 310 -2.31 -6.47 -23.75
CA LEU A 310 -3.25 -5.44 -23.34
C LEU A 310 -2.83 -4.04 -23.79
N LEU A 311 -1.54 -3.76 -23.85
CA LEU A 311 -1.03 -2.51 -24.45
C LEU A 311 -1.44 -2.41 -25.92
N ILE A 312 -1.22 -3.47 -26.70
CA ILE A 312 -1.64 -3.52 -28.11
C ILE A 312 -3.16 -3.33 -28.23
N ALA A 313 -3.95 -4.07 -27.45
CA ALA A 313 -5.41 -3.94 -27.45
C ALA A 313 -5.88 -2.51 -27.10
N GLY A 314 -5.25 -1.90 -26.11
CA GLY A 314 -5.53 -0.52 -25.68
C GLY A 314 -5.19 0.50 -26.78
N VAL A 315 -4.02 0.38 -27.39
CA VAL A 315 -3.58 1.26 -28.51
C VAL A 315 -4.50 1.09 -29.72
N VAL A 316 -4.77 -0.14 -30.14
CA VAL A 316 -5.68 -0.43 -31.27
C VAL A 316 -7.07 0.16 -31.00
N THR A 317 -7.59 0.00 -29.79
CA THR A 317 -8.88 0.58 -29.40
C THR A 317 -8.85 2.11 -29.44
N ALA A 318 -7.79 2.75 -28.95
CA ALA A 318 -7.65 4.20 -28.95
C ALA A 318 -7.55 4.75 -30.39
N VAL A 319 -6.74 4.12 -31.24
CA VAL A 319 -6.60 4.50 -32.65
C VAL A 319 -7.92 4.33 -33.41
N ALA A 320 -8.61 3.19 -33.25
CA ALA A 320 -9.91 2.94 -33.87
C ALA A 320 -11.00 3.96 -33.45
N ARG A 321 -10.80 4.65 -32.33
CA ARG A 321 -11.68 5.73 -31.83
C ARG A 321 -11.23 7.12 -32.23
N GLY A 322 -10.18 7.23 -33.07
CA GLY A 322 -9.66 8.50 -33.54
C GLY A 322 -9.02 9.37 -32.46
N VAL A 323 -8.51 8.73 -31.37
CA VAL A 323 -7.73 9.46 -30.37
C VAL A 323 -6.43 9.91 -31.02
N THR A 324 -6.37 11.19 -31.40
CA THR A 324 -5.17 11.79 -31.99
C THR A 324 -4.48 12.66 -30.93
N VAL A 325 -3.23 12.36 -30.65
CA VAL A 325 -2.37 13.21 -29.84
C VAL A 325 -1.69 14.21 -30.79
N ARG A 326 -2.30 15.38 -31.01
CA ARG A 326 -1.65 16.47 -31.71
C ARG A 326 -1.14 17.48 -30.69
N PRO A 327 0.16 17.55 -30.44
CA PRO A 327 0.70 18.52 -29.49
C PRO A 327 0.53 19.93 -30.05
N ARG A 328 -0.25 20.74 -29.37
CA ARG A 328 -0.29 22.19 -29.56
C ARG A 328 0.45 22.83 -28.38
N TRP A 329 1.58 23.42 -28.67
CA TRP A 329 2.50 23.97 -27.67
C TRP A 329 2.12 25.39 -27.17
N SER A 330 0.83 25.69 -26.99
CA SER A 330 0.41 26.93 -26.32
C SER A 330 -0.01 26.64 -24.87
N VAL A 331 0.23 27.59 -23.97
CA VAL A 331 -0.16 27.46 -22.56
C VAL A 331 -1.65 27.16 -22.39
N ALA A 332 -2.51 27.82 -23.19
CA ALA A 332 -3.95 27.58 -23.19
C ALA A 332 -4.30 26.13 -23.62
N ALA A 333 -3.63 25.61 -24.65
CA ALA A 333 -3.84 24.26 -25.13
C ALA A 333 -3.37 23.21 -24.11
N ILE A 334 -2.21 23.43 -23.46
CA ILE A 334 -1.70 22.56 -22.39
C ILE A 334 -2.69 22.55 -21.21
N ARG A 335 -3.18 23.71 -20.76
CA ARG A 335 -4.16 23.78 -19.67
C ARG A 335 -5.45 23.05 -20.01
N THR A 336 -5.95 23.16 -21.24
CA THR A 336 -7.14 22.45 -21.69
C THR A 336 -6.89 20.94 -21.77
N TRP A 337 -5.71 20.53 -22.26
CA TRP A 337 -5.31 19.12 -22.32
C TRP A 337 -5.21 18.48 -20.93
N LEU A 338 -4.68 19.18 -19.93
CA LEU A 338 -4.60 18.70 -18.54
C LEU A 338 -5.97 18.26 -17.98
N ARG A 339 -7.07 18.80 -18.52
CA ARG A 339 -8.42 18.37 -18.17
C ARG A 339 -9.00 17.31 -19.13
N SER A 340 -8.20 16.63 -19.92
CA SER A 340 -8.66 15.61 -20.84
C SER A 340 -8.50 14.18 -20.28
N PRO A 341 -9.31 13.21 -20.73
CA PRO A 341 -9.12 11.81 -20.37
C PRO A 341 -7.73 11.28 -20.72
N SER A 342 -7.15 11.72 -21.85
CA SER A 342 -5.79 11.33 -22.24
C SER A 342 -4.73 11.82 -21.28
N ALA A 343 -4.86 13.03 -20.72
CA ALA A 343 -3.95 13.52 -19.69
C ALA A 343 -4.04 12.69 -18.40
N VAL A 344 -5.25 12.28 -18.00
CA VAL A 344 -5.44 11.40 -16.83
C VAL A 344 -4.81 10.03 -17.09
N VAL A 345 -4.97 9.45 -18.27
CA VAL A 345 -4.28 8.19 -18.66
C VAL A 345 -2.77 8.36 -18.60
N THR A 346 -2.24 9.46 -19.17
CA THR A 346 -0.78 9.75 -19.14
C THR A 346 -0.28 9.88 -17.71
N MET A 347 -1.01 10.57 -16.83
CA MET A 347 -0.66 10.71 -15.42
C MET A 347 -0.58 9.35 -14.73
N VAL A 348 -1.58 8.49 -14.90
CA VAL A 348 -1.65 7.18 -14.23
C VAL A 348 -0.55 6.24 -14.73
N LEU A 349 -0.36 6.14 -16.06
CA LEU A 349 0.72 5.34 -16.66
C LEU A 349 2.10 5.89 -16.27
N GLY A 350 2.28 7.21 -16.33
CA GLY A 350 3.52 7.88 -15.93
C GLY A 350 3.84 7.65 -14.44
N SER A 351 2.83 7.73 -13.57
CA SER A 351 2.99 7.40 -12.14
C SER A 351 3.40 5.95 -11.93
N GLY A 352 2.77 5.00 -12.64
CA GLY A 352 3.11 3.58 -12.57
C GLY A 352 4.56 3.32 -12.98
N LEU A 353 5.01 3.91 -14.08
CA LEU A 353 6.39 3.79 -14.56
C LEU A 353 7.39 4.44 -13.61
N LEU A 354 7.14 5.67 -13.15
CA LEU A 354 8.03 6.38 -12.22
C LEU A 354 8.18 5.63 -10.89
N LEU A 355 7.08 5.11 -10.34
CA LEU A 355 7.11 4.30 -9.12
C LEU A 355 7.80 2.95 -9.34
N THR A 356 7.73 2.36 -10.55
CA THR A 356 8.50 1.16 -10.89
C THR A 356 9.99 1.47 -10.90
N VAL A 357 10.41 2.56 -11.53
CA VAL A 357 11.81 3.02 -11.53
C VAL A 357 12.29 3.31 -10.10
N TYR A 358 11.45 3.94 -9.28
CA TYR A 358 11.74 4.16 -7.87
C TYR A 358 11.93 2.84 -7.12
N ALA A 359 11.04 1.86 -7.31
CA ALA A 359 11.16 0.54 -6.68
C ALA A 359 12.46 -0.17 -7.08
N ILE A 360 12.83 -0.11 -8.37
CA ILE A 360 14.11 -0.67 -8.85
C ILE A 360 15.29 0.06 -8.22
N ARG A 361 15.26 1.39 -8.16
CA ARG A 361 16.34 2.20 -7.59
C ARG A 361 16.63 1.86 -6.12
N VAL A 362 15.58 1.69 -5.30
CA VAL A 362 15.73 1.39 -3.87
C VAL A 362 16.05 -0.09 -3.59
N GLY A 363 16.05 -0.94 -4.61
CA GLY A 363 16.37 -2.36 -4.48
C GLY A 363 15.15 -3.28 -4.31
N GLY A 364 13.94 -2.77 -4.45
CA GLY A 364 12.71 -3.54 -4.26
C GLY A 364 12.38 -3.79 -2.78
N ASP A 365 11.83 -4.97 -2.52
CA ASP A 365 11.41 -5.43 -1.20
C ASP A 365 11.88 -6.88 -0.98
N PHE A 366 11.86 -7.35 0.26
CA PHE A 366 12.09 -8.76 0.57
C PHE A 366 10.83 -9.62 0.36
N MET A 367 9.65 -9.02 0.34
CA MET A 367 8.38 -9.70 0.07
C MET A 367 8.11 -9.80 -1.43
N HIS A 368 7.90 -11.04 -1.93
CA HIS A 368 7.64 -11.32 -3.35
C HIS A 368 6.51 -10.45 -3.92
N GLY A 369 6.82 -9.66 -4.93
CA GLY A 369 5.88 -8.86 -5.71
C GLY A 369 5.21 -7.69 -5.00
N ARG A 370 5.18 -7.63 -3.66
CA ARG A 370 4.38 -6.66 -2.87
C ARG A 370 4.54 -5.23 -3.35
N MET A 371 5.78 -4.77 -3.43
CA MET A 371 6.07 -3.37 -3.75
C MET A 371 5.70 -2.99 -5.18
N LEU A 372 5.53 -3.95 -6.08
CA LEU A 372 5.20 -3.72 -7.49
C LEU A 372 3.69 -3.82 -7.81
N LEU A 373 2.85 -4.26 -6.84
CA LEU A 373 1.42 -4.43 -7.08
C LEU A 373 0.70 -3.13 -7.38
N THR A 374 1.03 -2.04 -6.70
CA THR A 374 0.44 -0.71 -6.95
C THR A 374 0.81 -0.19 -8.34
N GLN A 375 2.07 -0.35 -8.76
CA GLN A 375 2.54 0.06 -10.08
C GLN A 375 1.86 -0.74 -11.18
N LEU A 376 1.77 -2.05 -11.01
CA LEU A 376 1.05 -2.91 -11.93
C LEU A 376 -0.43 -2.51 -12.03
N PHE A 377 -1.09 -2.25 -10.90
CA PHE A 377 -2.48 -1.80 -10.88
C PHE A 377 -2.66 -0.49 -11.66
N LEU A 378 -1.77 0.51 -11.46
CA LEU A 378 -1.76 1.76 -12.21
C LEU A 378 -1.63 1.53 -13.72
N LEU A 379 -0.71 0.66 -14.14
CA LEU A 379 -0.49 0.35 -15.56
C LEU A 379 -1.70 -0.36 -16.21
N LEU A 380 -2.45 -1.13 -15.43
CA LEU A 380 -3.61 -1.87 -15.90
C LEU A 380 -4.92 -1.05 -15.89
N LEU A 381 -4.98 0.10 -15.19
CA LEU A 381 -6.20 0.91 -15.08
C LEU A 381 -6.82 1.29 -16.45
N PRO A 382 -6.09 1.79 -17.45
CA PRO A 382 -6.72 2.19 -18.73
C PRO A 382 -7.34 1.02 -19.50
N VAL A 383 -6.91 -0.20 -19.19
CA VAL A 383 -7.36 -1.46 -19.82
C VAL A 383 -8.04 -2.39 -18.80
N ALA A 384 -8.45 -1.88 -17.63
CA ALA A 384 -9.17 -2.67 -16.61
C ALA A 384 -10.37 -3.38 -17.20
N VAL A 385 -11.11 -2.71 -18.10
CA VAL A 385 -12.07 -3.30 -19.04
C VAL A 385 -11.72 -2.89 -20.46
N VAL A 386 -11.97 -3.76 -21.44
CA VAL A 386 -11.74 -3.48 -22.85
C VAL A 386 -13.07 -3.50 -23.60
N PRO A 387 -13.37 -2.48 -24.43
CA PRO A 387 -14.63 -2.39 -25.15
C PRO A 387 -14.59 -3.20 -26.46
N ILE A 388 -15.62 -3.99 -26.69
CA ILE A 388 -15.88 -4.71 -27.93
C ILE A 388 -17.06 -4.03 -28.63
N ARG A 389 -16.89 -3.62 -29.89
CA ARG A 389 -17.96 -3.16 -30.76
C ARG A 389 -18.39 -4.29 -31.66
N LEU A 390 -19.68 -4.61 -31.65
CA LEU A 390 -20.22 -5.58 -32.59
C LEU A 390 -20.51 -4.87 -33.91
N PRO A 391 -20.14 -5.48 -35.09
CA PRO A 391 -20.46 -4.92 -36.41
C PRO A 391 -21.97 -4.78 -36.59
N ALA A 392 -22.43 -3.65 -37.09
CA ALA A 392 -23.86 -3.37 -37.29
C ALA A 392 -24.56 -4.35 -38.27
N GLY A 393 -23.81 -4.99 -39.16
CA GLY A 393 -24.30 -5.96 -40.13
C GLY A 393 -24.08 -7.44 -39.76
N GLY A 394 -23.69 -7.74 -38.52
CA GLY A 394 -23.31 -9.09 -38.09
C GLY A 394 -22.02 -9.58 -38.75
N LEU A 395 -21.70 -10.88 -38.55
CA LEU A 395 -20.43 -11.49 -39.02
C LEU A 395 -20.26 -11.51 -40.56
N ARG A 396 -21.30 -11.19 -41.32
CA ARG A 396 -21.25 -11.19 -42.80
C ARG A 396 -20.79 -9.86 -43.43
N ALA A 397 -20.74 -8.77 -42.66
CA ALA A 397 -20.38 -7.44 -43.10
C ALA A 397 -19.03 -6.98 -42.52
N PHE A 398 -17.99 -7.80 -42.61
CA PHE A 398 -16.65 -7.52 -42.08
C PHE A 398 -15.98 -6.39 -42.90
N THR A 399 -15.69 -5.27 -42.26
CA THR A 399 -14.95 -4.14 -42.83
C THR A 399 -13.51 -4.08 -42.27
N PRO A 400 -12.58 -3.33 -42.92
CA PRO A 400 -11.23 -3.15 -42.36
C PRO A 400 -11.20 -2.59 -40.92
N ARG A 401 -12.26 -1.89 -40.47
CA ARG A 401 -12.41 -1.45 -39.06
C ARG A 401 -12.70 -2.59 -38.11
N ASP A 402 -13.21 -3.72 -38.57
CA ASP A 402 -13.58 -4.87 -37.76
C ASP A 402 -12.36 -5.69 -37.33
N TRP A 403 -11.20 -5.49 -37.99
CA TRP A 403 -9.91 -6.06 -37.54
C TRP A 403 -9.53 -5.65 -36.13
N SER A 404 -9.90 -4.43 -35.71
CA SER A 404 -9.69 -3.99 -34.33
C SER A 404 -10.45 -4.87 -33.34
N THR A 405 -11.66 -5.32 -33.70
CA THR A 405 -12.47 -6.24 -32.87
C THR A 405 -11.83 -7.63 -32.78
N VAL A 406 -11.28 -8.15 -33.89
CA VAL A 406 -10.57 -9.45 -33.89
C VAL A 406 -9.33 -9.39 -32.99
N VAL A 407 -8.52 -8.35 -33.12
CA VAL A 407 -7.33 -8.16 -32.28
C VAL A 407 -7.71 -8.09 -30.80
N VAL A 408 -8.76 -7.34 -30.46
CA VAL A 408 -9.25 -7.23 -29.08
C VAL A 408 -9.77 -8.57 -28.55
N LEU A 409 -10.52 -9.33 -29.35
CA LEU A 409 -11.01 -10.67 -28.97
C LEU A 409 -9.85 -11.65 -28.76
N ALA A 410 -8.87 -11.66 -29.65
CA ALA A 410 -7.67 -12.49 -29.51
C ALA A 410 -6.88 -12.10 -28.23
N ALA A 411 -6.75 -10.80 -27.97
CA ALA A 411 -6.12 -10.29 -26.76
C ALA A 411 -6.86 -10.73 -25.48
N LEU A 412 -8.20 -10.69 -25.48
CA LEU A 412 -9.02 -11.14 -24.35
C LEU A 412 -8.90 -12.66 -24.12
N LEU A 413 -8.93 -13.46 -25.17
CA LEU A 413 -8.73 -14.91 -25.07
C LEU A 413 -7.32 -15.24 -24.56
N GLY A 414 -6.29 -14.59 -25.10
CA GLY A 414 -4.91 -14.73 -24.62
C GLY A 414 -4.74 -14.33 -23.15
N THR A 415 -5.36 -13.23 -22.77
CA THR A 415 -5.35 -12.76 -21.36
C THR A 415 -6.07 -13.74 -20.44
N ALA A 416 -7.22 -14.29 -20.85
CA ALA A 416 -7.95 -15.29 -20.07
C ALA A 416 -7.15 -16.59 -19.91
N GLY A 417 -6.55 -17.10 -20.98
CA GLY A 417 -5.67 -18.27 -20.95
C GLY A 417 -4.45 -18.05 -20.04
N TRP A 418 -3.79 -16.91 -20.17
CA TRP A 418 -2.69 -16.53 -19.29
C TRP A 418 -3.14 -16.42 -17.82
N SER A 419 -4.33 -15.85 -17.57
CA SER A 419 -4.85 -15.70 -16.20
C SER A 419 -5.09 -17.05 -15.52
N LEU A 420 -5.57 -18.05 -16.27
CA LEU A 420 -5.71 -19.42 -15.76
C LEU A 420 -4.34 -20.05 -15.43
N TYR A 421 -3.34 -19.84 -16.30
CA TYR A 421 -1.96 -20.27 -16.02
C TYR A 421 -1.41 -19.60 -14.77
N ALA A 422 -1.45 -18.26 -14.68
CA ALA A 422 -0.91 -17.52 -13.56
C ALA A 422 -1.60 -17.88 -12.23
N ALA A 423 -2.93 -18.09 -12.26
CA ALA A 423 -3.71 -18.47 -11.09
C ALA A 423 -3.36 -19.84 -10.53
N SER A 424 -2.91 -20.78 -11.37
CA SER A 424 -2.55 -22.15 -11.01
C SER A 424 -1.06 -22.36 -10.73
N THR A 425 -0.23 -21.34 -11.00
CA THR A 425 1.23 -21.45 -10.89
C THR A 425 1.72 -21.10 -9.47
N THR A 426 2.73 -21.85 -9.01
CA THR A 426 3.58 -21.49 -7.87
C THR A 426 4.88 -20.90 -8.41
N ALA A 427 4.97 -19.57 -8.47
CA ALA A 427 6.00 -18.88 -9.23
C ALA A 427 7.40 -19.02 -8.66
N ILE A 428 7.53 -18.93 -7.34
CA ILE A 428 8.82 -19.07 -6.65
C ILE A 428 8.75 -20.23 -5.65
N LYS A 429 9.85 -20.96 -5.58
CA LYS A 429 10.00 -22.01 -4.57
C LYS A 429 10.45 -21.37 -3.27
N THR A 430 9.56 -21.26 -2.31
CA THR A 430 9.87 -20.79 -0.96
C THR A 430 9.89 -21.98 -0.01
N GLY A 431 10.97 -22.10 0.76
CA GLY A 431 11.10 -23.07 1.85
C GLY A 431 11.00 -22.40 3.22
N THR A 432 11.39 -23.12 4.26
CA THR A 432 11.50 -22.62 5.64
C THR A 432 12.71 -21.68 5.84
N LYS A 433 13.59 -21.58 4.84
CA LYS A 433 14.77 -20.69 4.86
C LYS A 433 14.64 -19.63 3.77
N ILE A 434 15.23 -18.48 4.02
CA ILE A 434 15.29 -17.37 3.06
C ILE A 434 16.27 -17.74 1.94
N SER A 435 15.87 -17.48 0.70
CA SER A 435 16.71 -17.71 -0.48
C SER A 435 17.91 -16.75 -0.54
N SER A 436 18.93 -17.10 -1.35
CA SER A 436 20.10 -16.24 -1.57
C SER A 436 19.78 -14.88 -2.21
N SER A 437 18.63 -14.75 -2.88
CA SER A 437 18.16 -13.47 -3.42
C SER A 437 17.65 -12.52 -2.32
N GLY A 438 17.39 -13.02 -1.11
CA GLY A 438 16.75 -12.29 -0.04
C GLY A 438 15.25 -12.06 -0.22
N ILE A 439 14.66 -12.51 -1.35
CA ILE A 439 13.23 -12.38 -1.65
C ILE A 439 12.51 -13.67 -1.27
N VAL A 440 11.34 -13.54 -0.67
CA VAL A 440 10.56 -14.68 -0.16
C VAL A 440 9.06 -14.48 -0.43
N ASP A 441 8.36 -15.56 -0.83
CA ASP A 441 6.91 -15.62 -0.72
C ASP A 441 6.58 -15.75 0.77
N GLU A 442 6.26 -14.62 1.38
CA GLU A 442 6.15 -14.53 2.83
C GLU A 442 4.97 -15.36 3.36
N ARG A 443 3.87 -15.42 2.61
CA ARG A 443 2.76 -16.28 3.00
C ARG A 443 3.18 -17.74 3.08
N VAL A 444 3.83 -18.26 2.03
CA VAL A 444 4.30 -19.66 2.01
C VAL A 444 5.33 -19.90 3.11
N TYR A 445 6.23 -18.94 3.34
CA TYR A 445 7.22 -19.00 4.40
C TYR A 445 6.57 -19.20 5.78
N TYR A 446 5.55 -18.39 6.12
CA TYR A 446 4.88 -18.52 7.41
C TYR A 446 3.99 -19.76 7.50
N VAL A 447 3.31 -20.17 6.44
CA VAL A 447 2.56 -21.43 6.39
C VAL A 447 3.49 -22.61 6.74
N LEU A 448 4.68 -22.66 6.14
CA LEU A 448 5.65 -23.74 6.39
C LEU A 448 6.27 -23.67 7.80
N ASN A 449 6.54 -22.47 8.33
CA ASN A 449 7.20 -22.31 9.63
C ASN A 449 6.24 -22.38 10.83
N THR A 450 4.94 -22.19 10.62
CA THR A 450 3.91 -22.34 11.65
C THR A 450 3.17 -23.66 11.57
N GLY A 451 3.22 -24.34 10.42
CA GLY A 451 2.41 -25.53 10.15
C GLY A 451 0.91 -25.24 10.02
N LYS A 452 0.52 -23.96 9.83
CA LYS A 452 -0.88 -23.54 9.66
C LYS A 452 -1.13 -23.17 8.22
N ASP A 453 -2.15 -23.74 7.58
CA ASP A 453 -2.53 -23.41 6.19
C ASP A 453 -2.91 -21.94 6.03
N HIS A 454 -3.50 -21.37 7.07
CA HIS A 454 -3.97 -20.00 7.13
C HIS A 454 -3.61 -19.34 8.47
N PRO A 455 -2.36 -18.86 8.66
CA PRO A 455 -1.99 -18.19 9.90
C PRO A 455 -2.64 -16.79 9.93
N ILE A 456 -3.72 -16.66 10.70
CA ILE A 456 -4.52 -15.43 10.84
C ILE A 456 -4.41 -14.88 12.25
N LEU A 457 -4.53 -15.75 13.26
CA LEU A 457 -4.56 -15.34 14.65
C LEU A 457 -3.15 -15.18 15.21
N ALA A 458 -2.98 -14.28 16.16
CA ALA A 458 -1.69 -14.13 16.86
C ALA A 458 -1.19 -15.48 17.39
N GLU A 459 -2.09 -16.31 17.94
CA GLU A 459 -1.77 -17.63 18.48
C GLU A 459 -1.35 -18.67 17.43
N ASP A 460 -1.72 -18.50 16.17
CA ASP A 460 -1.24 -19.37 15.07
C ASP A 460 0.29 -19.27 14.94
N TYR A 461 0.86 -18.12 15.33
CA TYR A 461 2.30 -17.85 15.30
C TYR A 461 3.04 -18.37 16.53
N LEU A 462 2.36 -18.91 17.54
CA LEU A 462 3.03 -19.58 18.68
C LEU A 462 3.79 -20.84 18.25
N ASP A 463 3.41 -21.43 17.14
CA ASP A 463 4.11 -22.57 16.55
C ASP A 463 5.32 -22.18 15.69
N TYR A 464 5.51 -20.88 15.43
CA TYR A 464 6.75 -20.34 14.86
C TYR A 464 7.91 -20.53 15.83
N PRO A 465 9.13 -20.82 15.35
CA PRO A 465 10.28 -21.07 16.22
C PRO A 465 10.46 -20.05 17.34
N ARG A 466 10.63 -20.52 18.58
CA ARG A 466 10.86 -19.74 19.81
C ARG A 466 9.64 -19.03 20.43
N MET A 467 8.50 -18.90 19.73
CA MET A 467 7.39 -18.08 20.24
C MET A 467 6.75 -18.66 21.51
N ARG A 468 6.49 -19.99 21.56
CA ARG A 468 5.97 -20.62 22.78
C ARG A 468 6.95 -20.52 23.95
N ALA A 469 8.25 -20.72 23.68
CA ALA A 469 9.28 -20.57 24.68
C ALA A 469 9.29 -19.15 25.27
N MET A 470 9.18 -18.12 24.41
CA MET A 470 9.10 -16.72 24.87
C MET A 470 7.94 -16.49 25.85
N VAL A 471 6.75 -16.95 25.50
CA VAL A 471 5.57 -16.78 26.37
C VAL A 471 5.75 -17.51 27.68
N ASN A 472 6.31 -18.73 27.65
CA ASN A 472 6.58 -19.54 28.86
C ASN A 472 7.66 -18.90 29.75
N ASP A 473 8.74 -18.39 29.12
CA ASP A 473 9.85 -17.79 29.87
C ASP A 473 9.41 -16.47 30.54
N ILE A 474 8.56 -15.65 29.86
CA ILE A 474 7.93 -14.48 30.48
C ILE A 474 7.07 -14.88 31.67
N ALA A 475 6.23 -15.90 31.54
CA ALA A 475 5.35 -16.36 32.62
C ALA A 475 6.12 -16.95 33.81
N ALA A 476 7.26 -17.61 33.55
CA ALA A 476 8.11 -18.20 34.57
C ALA A 476 8.92 -17.15 35.36
N ASN A 477 9.07 -15.93 34.85
CA ASN A 477 9.91 -14.86 35.45
C ASN A 477 9.08 -13.60 35.76
N PRO A 478 8.17 -13.62 36.72
CA PRO A 478 7.23 -12.51 36.98
C PRO A 478 7.90 -11.20 37.39
N ASN A 479 9.16 -11.24 37.86
CA ASN A 479 9.92 -10.05 38.26
C ASN A 479 10.46 -9.23 37.07
N GLY A 480 10.30 -9.74 35.85
CA GLY A 480 10.80 -9.07 34.64
C GLY A 480 12.14 -9.64 34.18
N GLY A 481 12.68 -8.99 33.14
CA GLY A 481 13.96 -9.34 32.54
C GLY A 481 13.99 -9.03 31.02
N LEU A 482 15.18 -9.09 30.46
CA LEU A 482 15.39 -8.96 29.01
C LEU A 482 15.51 -10.34 28.37
N LEU A 483 14.64 -10.64 27.42
CA LEU A 483 14.67 -11.87 26.64
C LEU A 483 15.47 -11.65 25.35
N LEU A 484 16.57 -12.40 25.21
CA LEU A 484 17.41 -12.45 24.02
C LEU A 484 17.30 -13.84 23.38
N ASN A 485 17.24 -13.90 22.05
CA ASN A 485 17.07 -15.18 21.37
C ASN A 485 18.27 -16.11 21.55
N SER A 486 18.01 -17.34 21.99
CA SER A 486 19.01 -18.41 22.06
C SER A 486 19.16 -19.14 20.72
N PRO A 487 20.23 -19.91 20.51
CA PRO A 487 20.33 -20.86 19.38
C PRO A 487 19.26 -21.93 19.40
N SER A 488 18.75 -22.28 20.59
CA SER A 488 17.65 -23.23 20.78
C SER A 488 16.30 -22.61 20.42
N TYR A 489 15.32 -23.47 20.08
CA TYR A 489 13.92 -23.06 19.89
C TYR A 489 13.06 -23.27 21.14
N THR A 490 13.65 -23.79 22.23
CA THR A 490 12.93 -24.24 23.42
C THR A 490 13.07 -23.29 24.62
N PHE A 491 14.00 -22.35 24.59
CA PHE A 491 14.20 -21.35 25.66
C PHE A 491 14.78 -20.05 25.08
N TRP A 492 14.69 -18.96 25.86
CA TRP A 492 15.35 -17.69 25.63
C TRP A 492 16.44 -17.45 26.66
N TYR A 493 17.50 -16.76 26.28
CA TYR A 493 18.38 -16.18 27.26
C TYR A 493 17.63 -15.08 28.02
N LEU A 494 17.56 -15.21 29.35
CA LEU A 494 16.97 -14.23 30.23
C LEU A 494 18.09 -13.46 30.91
N ASP A 495 18.22 -12.19 30.61
CA ASP A 495 19.04 -11.25 31.35
C ASP A 495 18.20 -10.72 32.54
N PRO A 496 18.61 -10.99 33.78
CA PRO A 496 17.73 -10.77 34.95
C PRO A 496 17.63 -9.28 35.34
N PRO A 497 16.59 -8.90 36.08
CA PRO A 497 16.46 -7.55 36.61
C PRO A 497 17.55 -7.22 37.65
N PRO A 498 17.90 -5.93 37.81
CA PRO A 498 18.88 -5.49 38.83
C PRO A 498 18.40 -5.79 40.25
N GLN A 499 19.34 -5.87 41.17
CA GLN A 499 19.06 -6.07 42.62
C GLN A 499 19.29 -4.75 43.38
N PRO A 500 18.41 -4.35 44.29
CA PRO A 500 17.13 -4.99 44.62
C PRO A 500 16.10 -4.86 43.50
N ILE A 501 15.25 -5.89 43.34
CA ILE A 501 14.18 -5.86 42.36
C ILE A 501 13.25 -4.68 42.64
N PRO A 502 12.93 -3.82 41.64
CA PRO A 502 12.02 -2.71 41.84
C PRO A 502 10.63 -3.16 42.32
N GLU A 503 9.95 -2.32 43.10
CA GLU A 503 8.57 -2.58 43.53
C GLU A 503 7.67 -2.73 42.27
N GLY A 504 6.96 -3.86 42.16
CA GLY A 504 6.17 -4.20 40.97
C GLY A 504 6.95 -4.91 39.88
N GLY A 505 8.24 -5.21 40.06
CA GLY A 505 9.12 -5.83 39.07
C GLY A 505 9.80 -4.81 38.13
N ALA A 506 10.76 -5.29 37.35
CA ALA A 506 11.50 -4.48 36.39
C ALA A 506 10.82 -4.43 34.97
N GLY A 507 9.69 -5.13 34.82
CA GLY A 507 9.06 -5.32 33.51
C GLY A 507 9.83 -6.30 32.62
N HIS A 508 9.23 -6.63 31.47
CA HIS A 508 9.87 -7.50 30.49
C HIS A 508 10.19 -6.69 29.21
N THR A 509 11.37 -6.94 28.67
CA THR A 509 11.75 -6.51 27.31
C THR A 509 12.05 -7.73 26.47
N VAL A 510 11.49 -7.81 25.26
CA VAL A 510 11.82 -8.87 24.28
C VAL A 510 12.52 -8.22 23.09
N TYR A 511 13.71 -8.70 22.77
CA TYR A 511 14.51 -8.23 21.64
C TYR A 511 14.52 -9.27 20.54
N PHE A 512 13.72 -9.04 19.49
CA PHE A 512 13.55 -10.02 18.42
C PHE A 512 13.16 -9.41 17.08
N LEU A 513 13.59 -10.06 15.99
CA LEU A 513 13.37 -9.59 14.64
C LEU A 513 11.89 -9.63 14.22
N ASN A 514 11.16 -10.71 14.56
CA ASN A 514 9.75 -10.89 14.18
C ASN A 514 8.85 -10.10 15.15
N LEU A 515 8.79 -8.82 14.91
CA LEU A 515 8.21 -7.83 15.83
C LEU A 515 6.69 -8.00 16.00
N GLY A 516 5.97 -8.33 14.92
CA GLY A 516 4.52 -8.44 14.92
C GLY A 516 4.02 -9.61 15.77
N MET A 517 4.42 -10.84 15.44
CA MET A 517 4.00 -12.03 16.18
C MET A 517 4.46 -12.01 17.64
N THR A 518 5.66 -11.48 17.90
CA THR A 518 6.17 -11.30 19.25
C THR A 518 5.24 -10.38 20.06
N SER A 519 4.94 -9.20 19.53
CA SER A 519 4.18 -8.18 20.26
C SER A 519 2.71 -8.51 20.43
N MET A 520 2.13 -9.30 19.54
CA MET A 520 0.72 -9.70 19.64
C MET A 520 0.50 -10.86 20.61
N ASN A 521 1.53 -11.67 20.88
CA ASN A 521 1.47 -12.79 21.81
C ASN A 521 1.89 -12.45 23.25
N VAL A 522 2.10 -11.17 23.55
CA VAL A 522 2.43 -10.70 24.90
C VAL A 522 1.48 -9.57 25.34
N PRO A 523 1.36 -9.31 26.67
CA PRO A 523 0.65 -8.15 27.20
C PRO A 523 1.22 -6.82 26.68
N LEU A 524 0.42 -5.74 26.76
CA LEU A 524 0.89 -4.40 26.37
C LEU A 524 2.00 -3.87 27.26
N SER A 525 2.09 -4.34 28.52
CA SER A 525 3.15 -4.02 29.47
C SER A 525 4.52 -4.60 29.11
N VAL A 526 4.57 -5.61 28.23
CA VAL A 526 5.84 -6.14 27.72
C VAL A 526 6.35 -5.22 26.60
N ARG A 527 7.55 -4.69 26.78
CA ARG A 527 8.25 -3.90 25.76
C ARG A 527 8.82 -4.84 24.69
N VAL A 528 8.47 -4.64 23.44
CA VAL A 528 8.98 -5.44 22.32
C VAL A 528 9.74 -4.53 21.38
N ILE A 529 11.00 -4.87 21.09
CA ILE A 529 11.93 -4.08 20.28
C ILE A 529 12.69 -4.99 19.33
N ASP A 530 13.18 -4.42 18.24
CA ASP A 530 13.77 -5.16 17.12
C ASP A 530 15.16 -4.64 16.73
N PRO A 531 16.07 -5.51 16.25
CA PRO A 531 17.43 -5.13 15.88
C PRO A 531 17.51 -4.22 14.66
N MET A 532 16.45 -4.17 13.84
CA MET A 532 16.39 -3.30 12.66
C MET A 532 15.89 -1.90 12.98
N GLY A 533 15.15 -1.75 14.08
CA GLY A 533 14.62 -0.48 14.53
C GLY A 533 13.26 -0.10 13.94
N LEU A 534 12.41 -1.04 13.60
CA LEU A 534 11.04 -0.69 13.18
C LEU A 534 10.28 0.00 14.31
N ALA A 535 10.43 -0.51 15.53
CA ALA A 535 9.85 0.05 16.75
C ALA A 535 10.90 0.51 17.79
N TYR A 536 12.18 0.42 17.49
CA TYR A 536 13.28 0.75 18.41
C TYR A 536 14.14 1.91 17.87
N PRO A 537 14.05 3.12 18.48
CA PRO A 537 14.76 4.30 17.97
C PRO A 537 16.28 4.14 17.85
N LEU A 538 16.96 3.54 18.84
CA LEU A 538 18.40 3.32 18.78
C LEU A 538 18.79 2.48 17.56
N ALA A 539 18.13 1.34 17.37
CA ALA A 539 18.39 0.49 16.22
C ALA A 539 18.05 1.18 14.88
N ALA A 540 16.94 1.95 14.86
CA ALA A 540 16.57 2.73 13.67
C ALA A 540 17.65 3.73 13.25
N HIS A 541 18.36 4.30 14.21
CA HIS A 541 19.40 5.30 13.98
C HIS A 541 20.80 4.70 13.86
N SER A 542 20.97 3.37 14.01
CA SER A 542 22.27 2.73 13.78
C SER A 542 22.69 2.78 12.30
N ASP A 543 23.98 2.64 12.04
CA ASP A 543 24.54 2.50 10.70
C ASP A 543 24.06 1.22 10.00
N ARG A 544 24.20 1.20 8.67
CA ARG A 544 23.75 0.08 7.84
C ARG A 544 24.84 -0.98 7.67
N LEU A 545 24.41 -2.23 7.57
CA LEU A 545 25.26 -3.33 7.16
C LEU A 545 25.56 -3.23 5.66
N ALA A 546 26.83 -3.28 5.27
CA ALA A 546 27.25 -3.20 3.87
C ALA A 546 26.59 -4.29 3.01
N ASP A 547 26.55 -5.52 3.51
CA ASP A 547 26.01 -6.71 2.85
C ASP A 547 24.62 -7.10 3.39
N GLY A 548 23.92 -6.16 4.03
CA GLY A 548 22.60 -6.41 4.60
C GLY A 548 21.57 -6.78 3.55
N ARG A 549 20.73 -7.77 3.87
CA ARG A 549 19.58 -8.15 3.05
C ARG A 549 18.66 -6.94 2.88
N ILE A 550 18.03 -6.82 1.70
CA ILE A 550 17.07 -5.74 1.45
C ILE A 550 15.97 -5.70 2.53
N GLY A 551 15.72 -4.50 3.08
CA GLY A 551 14.78 -4.29 4.18
C GLY A 551 15.23 -4.83 5.55
N HIS A 552 16.43 -5.43 5.65
CA HIS A 552 17.02 -6.01 6.85
C HIS A 552 18.52 -5.69 6.90
N ASP A 553 18.87 -4.47 6.61
CA ASP A 553 20.25 -4.01 6.51
C ASP A 553 20.73 -3.19 7.72
N LYS A 554 20.03 -3.34 8.83
CA LYS A 554 20.46 -2.88 10.16
C LYS A 554 20.41 -4.03 11.16
N SER A 555 21.30 -4.00 12.13
CA SER A 555 21.33 -4.94 13.24
C SER A 555 22.11 -4.31 14.39
N LEU A 556 21.40 -3.72 15.34
CA LEU A 556 22.02 -3.21 16.55
C LEU A 556 22.48 -4.39 17.41
N TYR A 557 23.61 -4.25 18.08
CA TYR A 557 24.10 -5.28 18.99
C TYR A 557 23.26 -5.30 20.28
N PRO A 558 23.02 -6.49 20.85
CA PRO A 558 22.20 -6.63 22.05
C PRO A 558 22.81 -5.97 23.30
N ASP A 559 24.12 -5.69 23.30
CA ASP A 559 24.83 -4.96 24.38
C ASP A 559 24.19 -3.60 24.67
N TRP A 560 23.75 -2.88 23.63
CA TRP A 560 22.98 -1.65 23.78
C TRP A 560 21.64 -1.86 24.47
N VAL A 561 21.02 -3.02 24.22
CA VAL A 561 19.67 -3.32 24.75
C VAL A 561 19.72 -3.66 26.21
N VAL A 562 20.78 -4.33 26.68
CA VAL A 562 21.01 -4.57 28.11
C VAL A 562 21.04 -3.26 28.89
N VAL A 563 21.83 -2.31 28.40
CA VAL A 563 21.93 -0.96 29.00
C VAL A 563 20.60 -0.23 28.94
N ASP A 564 19.93 -0.25 27.77
CA ASP A 564 18.68 0.49 27.54
C ASP A 564 17.49 -0.09 28.31
N SER A 565 17.48 -1.40 28.58
CA SER A 565 16.45 -2.05 29.38
C SER A 565 16.70 -1.91 30.90
N GLY A 566 17.90 -1.49 31.30
CA GLY A 566 18.29 -1.38 32.73
C GLY A 566 18.46 -2.72 33.41
N MET A 567 18.71 -3.79 32.68
CA MET A 567 18.95 -5.14 33.23
C MET A 567 20.41 -5.30 33.67
N VAL A 568 20.72 -6.44 34.26
CA VAL A 568 22.08 -6.76 34.75
C VAL A 568 23.03 -6.90 33.55
N ASP A 569 24.18 -6.27 33.59
CA ASP A 569 25.17 -6.22 32.53
C ASP A 569 26.45 -7.02 32.80
N ILE A 570 26.38 -8.00 33.70
CA ILE A 570 27.52 -8.79 34.18
C ILE A 570 27.25 -10.28 34.00
N HIS A 571 28.23 -11.05 33.48
CA HIS A 571 28.22 -12.51 33.47
C HIS A 571 28.06 -13.09 34.88
N PRO A 572 27.49 -14.29 35.03
CA PRO A 572 27.26 -15.29 33.97
C PRO A 572 25.90 -15.22 33.27
N TRP A 573 25.12 -14.18 33.47
CA TRP A 573 23.74 -14.09 32.97
C TRP A 573 23.60 -13.80 31.51
N MET A 574 24.64 -13.18 30.88
CA MET A 574 24.59 -12.82 29.48
C MET A 574 24.88 -14.01 28.54
N PRO A 575 24.29 -14.02 27.36
CA PRO A 575 24.62 -14.99 26.31
C PRO A 575 26.11 -14.95 25.95
N TRP A 576 26.67 -16.10 25.57
CA TRP A 576 28.08 -16.25 25.22
C TRP A 576 28.56 -15.34 24.07
N TYR A 577 27.65 -14.82 23.24
CA TYR A 577 27.94 -13.91 22.13
C TYR A 577 27.97 -12.43 22.55
N MET A 578 27.74 -12.13 23.82
CA MET A 578 27.84 -10.78 24.38
C MET A 578 29.17 -10.59 25.10
N ASP A 579 29.61 -9.35 25.16
CA ASP A 579 30.88 -8.94 25.73
C ASP A 579 30.64 -7.90 26.86
N GLU A 580 31.17 -8.15 28.05
CA GLU A 580 31.04 -7.23 29.19
C GLU A 580 31.69 -5.87 28.92
N GLU A 581 32.82 -5.86 28.21
CA GLU A 581 33.48 -4.60 27.80
C GLU A 581 32.56 -3.80 26.87
N TRP A 582 31.90 -4.48 25.92
CA TRP A 582 30.97 -3.83 25.01
C TRP A 582 29.74 -3.31 25.70
N VAL A 583 29.21 -4.00 26.70
CA VAL A 583 28.08 -3.51 27.51
C VAL A 583 28.49 -2.27 28.30
N THR A 584 29.69 -2.27 28.92
CA THR A 584 30.23 -1.12 29.63
C THR A 584 30.50 0.07 28.68
N GLN A 585 31.03 -0.19 27.47
CA GLN A 585 31.19 0.81 26.42
C GLN A 585 29.84 1.34 25.93
N ALA A 586 28.82 0.46 25.73
CA ALA A 586 27.46 0.88 25.35
C ALA A 586 26.85 1.83 26.40
N ARG A 587 27.08 1.57 27.69
CA ARG A 587 26.67 2.46 28.78
C ARG A 587 27.29 3.86 28.63
N THR A 588 28.59 3.91 28.32
CA THR A 588 29.28 5.17 28.05
C THR A 588 28.75 5.84 26.78
N ALA A 589 28.61 5.10 25.70
CA ALA A 589 28.08 5.59 24.42
C ALA A 589 26.65 6.13 24.52
N MET A 590 25.81 5.49 25.34
CA MET A 590 24.45 5.96 25.63
C MET A 590 24.40 7.34 26.31
N SER A 591 25.49 7.77 26.97
CA SER A 591 25.60 9.11 27.55
C SER A 591 25.87 10.23 26.50
N CYS A 592 26.04 9.88 25.23
CA CYS A 592 26.16 10.86 24.15
C CYS A 592 24.97 11.84 24.17
N PRO A 593 25.18 13.16 24.23
CA PRO A 593 24.10 14.14 24.37
C PRO A 593 23.03 14.04 23.28
N GLU A 594 23.42 13.77 22.05
CA GLU A 594 22.51 13.63 20.91
C GLU A 594 21.69 12.36 21.01
N THR A 595 22.30 11.25 21.47
CA THR A 595 21.58 9.98 21.74
C THR A 595 20.57 10.18 22.86
N GLN A 596 20.96 10.83 23.95
CA GLN A 596 20.08 11.18 25.05
C GLN A 596 18.92 12.08 24.60
N ALA A 597 19.20 13.10 23.80
CA ALA A 597 18.16 13.98 23.25
C ALA A 597 17.15 13.21 22.39
N LEU A 598 17.61 12.25 21.58
CA LEU A 598 16.76 11.37 20.78
C LEU A 598 15.86 10.50 21.68
N MET A 599 16.43 9.84 22.69
CA MET A 599 15.67 8.96 23.59
C MET A 599 14.64 9.73 24.43
N ILE A 600 15.03 10.87 24.96
CA ILE A 600 14.17 11.82 25.68
C ILE A 600 13.01 12.29 24.79
N SER A 601 13.24 12.52 23.50
CA SER A 601 12.19 12.96 22.56
C SER A 601 11.00 12.01 22.49
N THR A 602 11.24 10.72 22.68
CA THR A 602 10.24 9.65 22.58
C THR A 602 9.69 9.19 23.93
N ARG A 603 10.45 9.30 25.01
CA ARG A 603 10.13 8.70 26.33
C ARG A 603 9.61 9.67 27.37
N ASP A 604 10.16 10.86 27.43
CA ASP A 604 9.72 11.86 28.42
C ASP A 604 8.25 12.22 28.28
N PRO A 605 7.57 12.62 29.34
CA PRO A 605 6.17 13.08 29.29
C PRO A 605 5.98 14.15 28.22
N LEU A 606 4.92 14.02 27.44
CA LEU A 606 4.60 14.97 26.37
C LEU A 606 3.98 16.25 26.96
N THR A 607 4.84 17.19 27.36
CA THR A 607 4.44 18.55 27.69
C THR A 607 4.39 19.41 26.42
N PHE A 608 3.79 20.61 26.50
CA PHE A 608 3.79 21.54 25.37
C PHE A 608 5.21 21.99 24.97
N ASP A 609 6.12 22.12 25.95
CA ASP A 609 7.52 22.46 25.67
C ASP A 609 8.26 21.30 25.02
N ARG A 610 8.00 20.05 25.43
CA ARG A 610 8.52 18.86 24.76
C ARG A 610 8.02 18.79 23.32
N PHE A 611 6.72 19.01 23.09
CA PHE A 611 6.15 19.06 21.74
C PHE A 611 6.84 20.10 20.84
N LYS A 612 7.03 21.33 21.34
CA LYS A 612 7.74 22.40 20.60
C LYS A 612 9.20 22.01 20.34
N HIS A 613 9.88 21.42 21.31
CA HIS A 613 11.26 20.97 21.17
C HIS A 613 11.36 19.91 20.08
N ASN A 614 10.54 18.86 20.15
CA ASN A 614 10.47 17.79 19.14
C ASN A 614 10.20 18.35 17.73
N LEU A 615 9.21 19.26 17.61
CA LEU A 615 8.87 19.88 16.33
C LEU A 615 10.06 20.63 15.70
N ARG A 616 10.85 21.36 16.51
CA ARG A 616 12.02 22.11 16.03
C ARG A 616 13.17 21.19 15.63
N HIS A 617 13.35 20.06 16.31
CA HIS A 617 14.48 19.17 16.14
C HIS A 617 14.17 17.94 15.26
N ALA A 618 12.93 17.75 14.82
CA ALA A 618 12.51 16.56 14.08
C ALA A 618 13.37 16.25 12.85
N LEU A 619 13.82 17.29 12.11
CA LEU A 619 14.69 17.11 10.95
C LEU A 619 16.12 16.76 11.32
N SER A 620 16.63 17.22 12.47
CA SER A 620 17.95 16.84 12.97
C SER A 620 17.94 15.42 13.53
N PHE A 621 16.93 15.06 14.31
CA PHE A 621 16.76 13.69 14.76
C PHE A 621 16.68 12.70 13.59
N ALA A 622 15.92 13.01 12.54
CA ALA A 622 15.81 12.15 11.37
C ALA A 622 17.15 11.88 10.65
N LYS A 623 18.10 12.81 10.76
CA LYS A 623 19.45 12.70 10.16
C LYS A 623 20.49 12.10 11.09
N TYR A 624 20.19 12.07 12.39
CA TYR A 624 21.12 11.55 13.39
C TYR A 624 21.39 10.06 13.13
N ARG A 625 22.66 9.65 13.28
CA ARG A 625 23.07 8.24 13.19
C ARG A 625 24.07 7.95 14.31
N ILE A 626 24.00 6.71 14.81
CA ILE A 626 24.91 6.15 15.81
C ILE A 626 25.72 5.03 15.16
N ASP A 627 26.97 4.89 15.57
CA ASP A 627 27.73 3.69 15.26
C ASP A 627 27.18 2.53 16.08
N ARG A 628 26.91 1.39 15.47
CA ARG A 628 26.40 0.21 16.15
C ARG A 628 27.42 -0.45 17.07
N VAL A 629 28.72 -0.19 16.85
CA VAL A 629 29.82 -0.65 17.71
C VAL A 629 30.05 0.40 18.81
N PRO A 630 29.83 0.07 20.09
CA PRO A 630 29.88 1.05 21.18
C PRO A 630 31.18 1.84 21.26
N LYS A 631 32.31 1.19 21.05
CA LYS A 631 33.65 1.83 21.03
C LYS A 631 33.74 2.97 20.00
N TYR A 632 33.26 2.76 18.78
CA TYR A 632 33.32 3.77 17.73
C TYR A 632 32.31 4.90 17.98
N GLU A 633 31.19 4.58 18.63
CA GLU A 633 30.23 5.61 19.06
C GLU A 633 30.82 6.51 20.15
N ILE A 634 31.56 5.95 21.12
CA ILE A 634 32.29 6.72 22.13
C ILE A 634 33.25 7.71 21.44
N GLN A 635 34.02 7.23 20.46
CA GLN A 635 34.95 8.07 19.69
C GLN A 635 34.21 9.15 18.89
N ARG A 636 33.10 8.80 18.22
CA ARG A 636 32.27 9.74 17.47
C ARG A 636 31.71 10.87 18.33
N CYS A 637 31.31 10.55 19.57
CA CYS A 637 30.78 11.52 20.54
C CYS A 637 31.87 12.25 21.34
N GLY A 638 33.16 11.92 21.16
CA GLY A 638 34.25 12.53 21.93
C GLY A 638 34.22 12.19 23.42
N LEU A 639 33.65 11.03 23.77
CA LEU A 639 33.60 10.54 25.16
C LEU A 639 34.86 9.76 25.51
N VAL A 640 35.12 9.57 26.81
CA VAL A 640 36.25 8.78 27.29
C VAL A 640 35.90 7.31 27.29
N ASP A 641 36.65 6.50 26.55
CA ASP A 641 36.49 5.03 26.53
C ASP A 641 36.89 4.46 27.91
N PRO A 642 36.01 3.68 28.59
CA PRO A 642 36.34 3.02 29.82
C PRO A 642 37.48 1.99 29.71
N PHE A 643 37.75 1.51 28.47
CA PHE A 643 38.84 0.57 28.16
C PHE A 643 39.77 1.18 27.07
N PRO A 644 40.55 2.22 27.38
CA PRO A 644 41.43 2.83 26.39
C PRO A 644 42.53 1.84 25.96
N GLU A 645 42.78 1.74 24.65
CA GLU A 645 43.92 0.98 24.17
C GLU A 645 45.20 1.55 24.77
N PRO A 646 46.15 0.71 25.23
CA PRO A 646 47.44 1.21 25.68
C PRO A 646 48.08 2.01 24.56
N PRO A 647 48.76 3.13 24.87
CA PRO A 647 49.44 3.93 23.86
C PRO A 647 50.43 3.04 23.10
N ARG A 648 50.33 3.01 21.78
CA ARG A 648 51.23 2.27 20.89
C ARG A 648 52.62 2.86 20.91
#